data_4c7d1ea642b6fd3dd91ac31815b06735
#
_entry.id   4c7d1ea642b6fd3dd91ac31815b06735
#
_cell.length_a   1.000
_cell.length_b   1.000
_cell.length_c   1.000
_cell.angle_alpha   90.00
_cell.angle_beta   90.00
_cell.angle_gamma   90.00
#
_symmetry.space_group_name_H-M   'P 1'
#
loop_
_entity.id
_entity.type
_entity.pdbx_description
1 polymer ?
#
loop_
_entity_poly.entity_id
_entity_poly.type
_entity_poly.pdbx_seq_one_letter_code
_entity_poly.pdbx_strand_id
1 'polypeptide(L)'
;MSHPTWLQEFIDSAIDPALALANVEYLDGPQAVEAFLGDTIANRQKVQSYPTAENARLMRRYQHLEDGAWFATCTDSPYAKPNTPRLDEDGKPIKYETAPGMPASPLRPNLTVGTLRRICSTQGMGFDEVWGAITLADPTLPTVPTDDALTIHRDIFWAIWEALGGAVAPAEGLKKALALISHGIPAIALRGVYNWRASKGSLKLHPDLERLAKANCKIYITFDQDVKLKTVAAVGTQAERLGDAIEKAGGVARFPRWDGTLGKGIDDALAALPSAQRGPWLALVLQRSETLKEWRRRATKARARAILGIPEPKAQRHTEGEYLPTLPSLTRGAIHWIAANMGSGKTYRIGRDWVRSWIAAGGIVVVFSPLNSLGQQSSKDWGVPHLHDYGTGKLDRQALEADISVNGGIVACINSAHRVAQLIPKDRPLLLVIDEAAQTLTDAAQGGTLKGEWSARWEDVIGLMLRAANGGAIALAEDGLDQATITLVQELSGAALVRGFRHTREATPWPVTLNQATPLSEWRGRLLARLKAGDRILFVTTSRKEGRRLERAAKAAGISVQHRIDSETNEGGRYRDFFEAPEAWLYTHLPQLLILSPSGKTGLSIEGGITAAGAYFDSVWGYFPVLDTDTAMQLLGRYRPPVPRHIWAPAYIQPDRNEKPSPLGITHELETEAARYAQHGGFGQAPADPHDAAIKRYLALRGQRRWSQKVQAAESLTARLEAAGHQVEVLTGGNPNKAVQAQWDEIKEALAREDSAYQAGLELDETNTLDWAYQVQRSTDSTHEQRCKAAKVVMIHRFPGLDWDCPELWYQAQFNPNHKLAPGAALWAEADHWQSLWAMDTKEAAGILGQRLRAAHLLPQSGPRAMLAAQFKPLIEKLLRAGEVVPEGKTEAQVKALALKLALEIRRYWRLTITEDQSATEICNKIARKLGLDAGGVSNRLGKVSTATGRQQWVYRITASDTWQALVSAREWALRQASTDSLDPPINESVLSSPQTEGANRQTYPGSPPATTSPPAA
;
A
#
# COMPACT_ATOMS: atom_id res chain seq x y z
N MET A 1 24.90 28.24 -46.76
CA MET A 1 25.65 26.97 -46.81
C MET A 1 24.82 25.89 -46.15
N SER A 2 24.55 24.79 -46.83
CA SER A 2 23.83 23.67 -46.22
C SER A 2 24.75 23.00 -45.21
N HIS A 3 24.32 22.90 -43.95
CA HIS A 3 25.07 22.18 -42.92
C HIS A 3 25.19 20.69 -43.29
N PRO A 4 26.26 19.97 -42.82
CA PRO A 4 26.32 18.51 -42.92
C PRO A 4 25.09 17.84 -42.27
N THR A 5 24.64 16.72 -42.84
CA THR A 5 23.40 16.04 -42.41
C THR A 5 23.38 15.70 -40.92
N TRP A 6 24.52 15.32 -40.35
CA TRP A 6 24.63 15.04 -38.93
C TRP A 6 24.48 16.30 -38.05
N LEU A 7 24.97 17.47 -38.49
CA LEU A 7 24.83 18.73 -37.76
C LEU A 7 23.39 19.24 -37.81
N GLN A 8 22.69 19.00 -38.90
CA GLN A 8 21.28 19.33 -39.06
C GLN A 8 20.40 18.67 -37.99
N GLU A 9 20.70 17.41 -37.59
CA GLU A 9 20.00 16.73 -36.52
C GLU A 9 20.06 17.49 -35.15
N PHE A 10 21.17 18.17 -34.88
CA PHE A 10 21.31 19.00 -33.67
C PHE A 10 20.54 20.31 -33.81
N ILE A 11 20.62 20.96 -34.97
CA ILE A 11 19.89 22.19 -35.25
C ILE A 11 18.38 21.96 -35.11
N ASP A 12 17.89 20.87 -35.68
CA ASP A 12 16.49 20.46 -35.63
C ASP A 12 16.03 20.13 -34.20
N SER A 13 16.97 19.88 -33.28
CA SER A 13 16.72 19.67 -31.83
C SER A 13 16.91 20.93 -31.00
N ALA A 14 16.80 22.11 -31.60
CA ALA A 14 16.97 23.43 -30.98
C ALA A 14 18.34 23.65 -30.32
N ILE A 15 19.40 23.05 -30.86
CA ILE A 15 20.77 23.18 -30.38
C ILE A 15 21.53 24.22 -31.20
N ASP A 16 22.32 25.04 -30.52
CA ASP A 16 23.24 25.99 -31.11
C ASP A 16 24.30 25.25 -31.94
N PRO A 17 24.50 25.57 -33.24
CA PRO A 17 25.45 24.88 -34.08
C PRO A 17 26.90 24.93 -33.60
N ALA A 18 27.35 26.07 -33.06
CA ALA A 18 28.68 26.21 -32.50
C ALA A 18 28.89 25.31 -31.25
N LEU A 19 27.85 25.21 -30.42
CA LEU A 19 27.88 24.30 -29.28
C LEU A 19 27.92 22.85 -29.72
N ALA A 20 27.17 22.45 -30.76
CA ALA A 20 27.22 21.12 -31.32
C ALA A 20 28.61 20.76 -31.81
N LEU A 21 29.25 21.64 -32.58
CA LEU A 21 30.62 21.47 -33.08
C LEU A 21 31.68 21.40 -31.96
N ALA A 22 31.48 22.08 -30.85
CA ALA A 22 32.35 22.00 -29.68
C ALA A 22 32.26 20.67 -28.93
N ASN A 23 31.21 19.85 -29.15
CA ASN A 23 30.91 18.65 -28.35
C ASN A 23 30.79 17.37 -29.17
N VAL A 24 30.79 17.45 -30.50
CA VAL A 24 30.54 16.32 -31.38
C VAL A 24 31.45 16.37 -32.58
N GLU A 25 32.10 15.24 -32.88
CA GLU A 25 32.88 14.99 -34.07
C GLU A 25 32.20 13.89 -34.90
N TYR A 26 32.22 13.99 -36.22
CA TYR A 26 31.72 12.98 -37.13
C TYR A 26 32.87 12.21 -37.77
N LEU A 27 32.83 10.89 -37.60
CA LEU A 27 33.80 9.96 -38.18
C LEU A 27 33.08 8.88 -39.00
N ASP A 28 33.76 8.42 -40.06
CA ASP A 28 33.33 7.31 -40.91
C ASP A 28 34.54 6.39 -41.23
N GLY A 29 34.27 5.26 -41.87
CA GLY A 29 35.35 4.31 -42.21
C GLY A 29 36.01 3.71 -40.98
N PRO A 30 37.19 3.05 -41.18
CA PRO A 30 37.91 2.35 -40.08
C PRO A 30 38.28 3.21 -38.90
N GLN A 31 38.50 4.53 -39.11
CA GLN A 31 38.80 5.48 -38.03
C GLN A 31 37.68 5.60 -37.00
N ALA A 32 36.43 5.41 -37.42
CA ALA A 32 35.27 5.44 -36.51
C ALA A 32 35.33 4.24 -35.52
N VAL A 33 35.71 3.08 -36.00
CA VAL A 33 35.90 1.88 -35.17
C VAL A 33 37.11 2.02 -34.26
N GLU A 34 38.22 2.59 -34.76
CA GLU A 34 39.41 2.84 -33.98
C GLU A 34 39.14 3.85 -32.85
N ALA A 35 38.51 4.97 -33.14
CA ALA A 35 38.11 5.96 -32.15
C ALA A 35 37.19 5.38 -31.06
N PHE A 36 36.36 4.39 -31.43
CA PHE A 36 35.43 3.77 -30.49
C PHE A 36 36.07 2.68 -29.62
N LEU A 37 36.95 1.84 -30.18
CA LEU A 37 37.48 0.64 -29.55
C LEU A 37 38.98 0.76 -29.15
N GLY A 38 39.72 1.77 -29.62
CA GLY A 38 41.14 1.88 -29.41
C GLY A 38 41.57 1.72 -27.97
N ASP A 39 40.97 2.53 -27.07
CA ASP A 39 41.24 2.45 -25.62
C ASP A 39 40.80 1.13 -24.99
N THR A 40 39.67 0.58 -25.43
CA THR A 40 39.18 -0.71 -24.96
C THR A 40 40.17 -1.83 -25.30
N ILE A 41 40.67 -1.84 -26.51
CA ILE A 41 41.68 -2.81 -26.99
C ILE A 41 42.99 -2.61 -26.25
N ALA A 42 43.49 -1.38 -26.15
CA ALA A 42 44.69 -1.03 -25.44
C ALA A 42 44.69 -1.42 -23.96
N ASN A 43 43.58 -1.17 -23.27
CA ASN A 43 43.41 -1.55 -21.85
C ASN A 43 43.37 -3.08 -21.67
N ARG A 44 42.78 -3.83 -22.57
CA ARG A 44 42.79 -5.29 -22.55
C ARG A 44 44.18 -5.85 -22.78
N GLN A 45 44.96 -5.26 -23.66
CA GLN A 45 46.35 -5.66 -23.91
C GLN A 45 47.29 -5.45 -22.71
N LYS A 46 47.03 -4.45 -21.87
CA LYS A 46 47.78 -4.21 -20.61
C LYS A 46 47.56 -5.29 -19.55
N VAL A 47 46.40 -5.98 -19.57
CA VAL A 47 45.99 -6.96 -18.54
C VAL A 47 46.24 -8.40 -18.98
N GLN A 48 46.21 -8.71 -20.26
CA GLN A 48 46.44 -10.06 -20.82
C GLN A 48 47.30 -10.01 -22.07
N SER A 49 48.35 -10.85 -22.13
CA SER A 49 49.30 -10.94 -23.27
C SER A 49 48.63 -11.35 -24.60
N TYR A 50 47.34 -11.60 -24.66
CA TYR A 50 46.53 -11.95 -25.83
C TYR A 50 45.04 -11.70 -25.57
N PRO A 51 44.31 -11.18 -26.57
CA PRO A 51 43.62 -12.05 -27.49
C PRO A 51 43.33 -11.45 -28.88
N THR A 52 43.90 -11.91 -29.91
CA THR A 52 43.60 -11.57 -31.29
C THR A 52 42.20 -11.99 -31.73
N ALA A 53 41.68 -13.11 -31.24
CA ALA A 53 40.33 -13.62 -31.62
C ALA A 53 39.20 -12.83 -30.96
N GLU A 54 39.35 -12.43 -29.68
CA GLU A 54 38.33 -11.61 -29.02
C GLU A 54 38.31 -10.17 -29.53
N ASN A 55 39.47 -9.58 -29.80
CA ASN A 55 39.55 -8.24 -30.39
C ASN A 55 38.96 -8.24 -31.82
N ALA A 56 39.22 -9.28 -32.62
CA ALA A 56 38.59 -9.43 -33.92
C ALA A 56 37.09 -9.64 -33.89
N ARG A 57 36.53 -10.31 -32.85
CA ARG A 57 35.10 -10.41 -32.62
C ARG A 57 34.49 -9.05 -32.22
N LEU A 58 35.24 -8.30 -31.40
CA LEU A 58 34.82 -6.97 -30.95
C LEU A 58 34.79 -6.00 -32.12
N MET A 59 35.85 -5.95 -32.95
CA MET A 59 35.88 -5.12 -34.16
C MET A 59 34.74 -5.44 -35.12
N ARG A 60 34.51 -6.74 -35.40
CA ARG A 60 33.35 -7.16 -36.24
C ARG A 60 31.98 -6.75 -35.64
N ARG A 61 31.87 -6.83 -34.32
CA ARG A 61 30.60 -6.41 -33.65
C ARG A 61 30.29 -4.93 -33.85
N TYR A 62 31.31 -4.08 -33.95
CA TYR A 62 31.17 -2.62 -34.08
C TYR A 62 31.53 -2.11 -35.49
N GLN A 63 31.68 -2.98 -36.46
CA GLN A 63 31.97 -2.63 -37.85
C GLN A 63 30.92 -1.71 -38.46
N HIS A 64 29.67 -1.75 -37.99
CA HIS A 64 28.59 -0.85 -38.45
C HIS A 64 28.90 0.64 -38.21
N LEU A 65 29.87 0.97 -37.35
CA LEU A 65 30.33 2.35 -37.18
C LEU A 65 31.08 2.90 -38.42
N GLU A 66 31.61 2.00 -39.28
CA GLU A 66 32.26 2.39 -40.53
C GLU A 66 31.31 3.09 -41.51
N ASP A 67 29.97 2.84 -41.39
CA ASP A 67 28.94 3.55 -42.14
C ASP A 67 28.77 5.01 -41.72
N GLY A 68 29.57 5.44 -40.75
CA GLY A 68 29.57 6.76 -40.16
C GLY A 68 28.82 6.84 -38.84
N ALA A 69 29.35 7.61 -37.96
CA ALA A 69 28.79 7.90 -36.64
C ALA A 69 29.25 9.29 -36.14
N TRP A 70 28.42 9.94 -35.34
CA TRP A 70 28.92 11.04 -34.56
C TRP A 70 29.38 10.57 -33.14
N PHE A 71 30.48 11.17 -32.69
CA PHE A 71 31.14 10.89 -31.42
C PHE A 71 31.08 12.09 -30.49
N ALA A 72 30.77 11.84 -29.22
CA ALA A 72 30.84 12.89 -28.21
C ALA A 72 32.31 13.13 -27.80
N THR A 73 32.76 14.37 -27.90
CA THR A 73 34.11 14.81 -27.50
C THR A 73 34.18 15.29 -26.05
N CYS A 74 33.04 15.42 -25.40
CA CYS A 74 32.86 15.91 -24.02
C CYS A 74 32.92 14.80 -22.95
N THR A 75 33.63 13.74 -23.20
CA THR A 75 33.74 12.56 -22.31
C THR A 75 35.05 11.85 -22.44
N ASP A 76 35.51 11.19 -21.36
CA ASP A 76 36.74 10.40 -21.35
C ASP A 76 36.53 8.95 -21.84
N SER A 77 35.29 8.54 -22.09
CA SER A 77 34.98 7.21 -22.62
C SER A 77 34.13 7.33 -23.89
N PRO A 78 34.49 6.60 -24.97
CA PRO A 78 33.79 6.70 -26.25
C PRO A 78 32.30 6.52 -26.14
N TYR A 79 31.55 7.44 -26.76
CA TYR A 79 30.11 7.44 -26.86
C TYR A 79 29.72 7.94 -28.23
N ALA A 80 29.01 7.10 -28.98
CA ALA A 80 28.71 7.36 -30.39
C ALA A 80 27.24 7.08 -30.71
N LYS A 81 26.75 7.74 -31.76
CA LYS A 81 25.50 7.40 -32.44
C LYS A 81 25.80 6.99 -33.87
N PRO A 82 25.64 5.70 -34.21
CA PRO A 82 25.84 5.22 -35.58
C PRO A 82 24.73 5.68 -36.53
N ASN A 83 25.07 5.87 -37.77
CA ASN A 83 24.09 6.06 -38.84
C ASN A 83 23.24 4.80 -39.05
N THR A 84 23.89 3.63 -38.98
CA THR A 84 23.26 2.31 -39.09
C THR A 84 23.33 1.60 -37.75
N PRO A 85 22.29 1.70 -36.88
CA PRO A 85 22.33 1.09 -35.58
C PRO A 85 22.21 -0.43 -35.63
N ARG A 86 23.04 -1.16 -34.87
CA ARG A 86 22.85 -2.60 -34.67
C ARG A 86 21.61 -2.90 -33.83
N LEU A 87 21.10 -4.12 -33.92
CA LEU A 87 19.94 -4.58 -33.15
C LEU A 87 20.38 -5.25 -31.85
N ASP A 88 19.56 -5.09 -30.80
CA ASP A 88 19.69 -5.86 -29.56
C ASP A 88 19.11 -7.29 -29.71
N GLU A 89 19.14 -8.07 -28.61
CA GLU A 89 18.60 -9.46 -28.58
C GLU A 89 17.09 -9.53 -28.84
N ASP A 90 16.36 -8.44 -28.60
CA ASP A 90 14.92 -8.30 -28.88
C ASP A 90 14.62 -7.74 -30.29
N GLY A 91 15.63 -7.52 -31.11
CA GLY A 91 15.51 -6.95 -32.46
C GLY A 91 15.26 -5.44 -32.49
N LYS A 92 15.56 -4.70 -31.42
CA LYS A 92 15.41 -3.24 -31.37
C LYS A 92 16.72 -2.54 -31.73
N PRO A 93 16.68 -1.42 -32.44
CA PRO A 93 17.88 -0.66 -32.79
C PRO A 93 18.52 -0.02 -31.54
N ILE A 94 19.83 -0.24 -31.37
CA ILE A 94 20.66 0.37 -30.34
C ILE A 94 21.11 1.74 -30.87
N LYS A 95 20.38 2.78 -30.50
CA LYS A 95 20.58 4.13 -31.02
C LYS A 95 21.91 4.78 -30.60
N TYR A 96 22.44 4.41 -29.45
CA TYR A 96 23.67 4.98 -28.90
C TYR A 96 24.56 3.85 -28.40
N GLU A 97 25.84 3.95 -28.72
CA GLU A 97 26.85 2.98 -28.33
C GLU A 97 27.77 3.54 -27.25
N THR A 98 28.15 2.68 -26.30
CA THR A 98 29.18 2.97 -25.30
C THR A 98 30.26 1.90 -25.44
N ALA A 99 31.51 2.29 -25.44
CA ALA A 99 32.63 1.36 -25.61
C ALA A 99 32.63 0.29 -24.48
N PRO A 100 32.70 -1.00 -24.82
CA PRO A 100 32.60 -2.08 -23.87
C PRO A 100 33.80 -2.09 -22.91
N GLY A 101 33.49 -2.27 -21.61
CA GLY A 101 34.51 -2.26 -20.55
C GLY A 101 34.98 -0.88 -20.10
N MET A 102 34.45 0.18 -20.69
CA MET A 102 34.73 1.56 -20.26
C MET A 102 33.60 2.05 -19.31
N PRO A 103 33.92 2.93 -18.34
CA PRO A 103 32.92 3.52 -17.45
C PRO A 103 31.88 4.34 -18.22
N ALA A 104 30.63 4.16 -17.90
CA ALA A 104 29.52 4.95 -18.46
C ALA A 104 29.33 6.23 -17.64
N SER A 105 30.36 7.07 -17.51
CA SER A 105 30.29 8.34 -16.79
C SER A 105 29.32 9.32 -17.47
N PRO A 106 28.69 10.24 -16.73
CA PRO A 106 27.94 11.35 -17.30
C PRO A 106 28.80 12.16 -18.27
N LEU A 107 28.17 12.71 -19.31
CA LEU A 107 28.84 13.59 -20.26
C LEU A 107 28.76 15.02 -19.74
N ARG A 108 29.89 15.67 -19.61
CA ARG A 108 30.02 17.09 -19.20
C ARG A 108 30.35 17.94 -20.45
N PRO A 109 29.36 18.62 -21.06
CA PRO A 109 29.61 19.36 -22.29
C PRO A 109 30.63 20.50 -22.14
N ASN A 110 31.41 20.71 -23.20
CA ASN A 110 32.11 21.96 -23.43
C ASN A 110 31.10 23.08 -23.69
N LEU A 111 31.44 24.32 -23.38
CA LEU A 111 30.61 25.47 -23.67
C LEU A 111 31.25 26.32 -24.80
N THR A 112 30.44 27.22 -25.33
CA THR A 112 30.91 28.31 -26.15
C THR A 112 30.70 29.63 -25.41
N VAL A 113 31.45 30.68 -25.78
CA VAL A 113 31.30 32.02 -25.19
C VAL A 113 29.84 32.49 -25.32
N GLY A 114 29.23 32.30 -26.47
CA GLY A 114 27.84 32.67 -26.71
C GLY A 114 26.86 31.94 -25.80
N THR A 115 27.11 30.63 -25.52
CA THR A 115 26.29 29.88 -24.56
C THR A 115 26.55 30.30 -23.10
N LEU A 116 27.78 30.64 -22.75
CA LEU A 116 28.12 31.17 -21.43
C LEU A 116 27.40 32.51 -21.15
N ARG A 117 27.37 33.42 -22.15
CA ARG A 117 26.63 34.71 -22.04
C ARG A 117 25.15 34.44 -21.74
N ARG A 118 24.52 33.50 -22.45
CA ARG A 118 23.14 33.10 -22.21
C ARG A 118 22.94 32.50 -20.80
N ILE A 119 23.85 31.65 -20.36
CA ILE A 119 23.84 31.06 -19.00
C ILE A 119 23.91 32.15 -17.94
N CYS A 120 24.90 33.05 -18.02
CA CYS A 120 25.06 34.13 -17.07
C CYS A 120 23.80 35.04 -17.02
N SER A 121 23.26 35.39 -18.17
CA SER A 121 21.99 36.14 -18.24
C SER A 121 20.82 35.44 -17.59
N THR A 122 20.65 34.14 -17.85
CA THR A 122 19.54 33.32 -17.31
C THR A 122 19.67 33.06 -15.80
N GLN A 123 20.92 32.92 -15.31
CA GLN A 123 21.19 32.68 -13.88
C GLN A 123 21.36 33.95 -13.07
N GLY A 124 21.30 35.13 -13.70
CA GLY A 124 21.50 36.43 -13.05
C GLY A 124 22.93 36.65 -12.55
N MET A 125 23.92 36.10 -13.25
CA MET A 125 25.36 36.25 -12.93
C MET A 125 26.03 37.24 -13.86
N GLY A 126 27.03 37.96 -13.36
CA GLY A 126 27.86 38.84 -14.19
C GLY A 126 28.73 38.02 -15.15
N PHE A 127 28.58 38.27 -16.46
CA PHE A 127 29.42 37.59 -17.46
C PHE A 127 30.90 37.82 -17.23
N ASP A 128 31.31 39.09 -17.00
CA ASP A 128 32.70 39.46 -16.84
C ASP A 128 33.36 38.82 -15.60
N GLU A 129 32.63 38.63 -14.53
CA GLU A 129 33.11 37.89 -13.33
C GLU A 129 33.37 36.43 -13.63
N VAL A 130 32.42 35.75 -14.27
CA VAL A 130 32.56 34.34 -14.65
C VAL A 130 33.64 34.15 -15.69
N TRP A 131 33.71 35.07 -16.68
CA TRP A 131 34.73 35.01 -17.70
C TRP A 131 36.16 35.26 -17.12
N GLY A 132 36.28 36.20 -16.20
CA GLY A 132 37.53 36.44 -15.47
C GLY A 132 38.00 35.23 -14.70
N ALA A 133 37.12 34.47 -14.05
CA ALA A 133 37.46 33.22 -13.41
C ALA A 133 37.89 32.15 -14.41
N ILE A 134 37.27 32.08 -15.58
CA ILE A 134 37.60 31.13 -16.66
C ILE A 134 39.00 31.47 -17.23
N THR A 135 39.27 32.73 -17.54
CA THR A 135 40.58 33.15 -18.09
C THR A 135 41.69 33.05 -17.08
N LEU A 136 41.41 33.18 -15.79
CA LEU A 136 42.37 32.91 -14.73
C LEU A 136 42.76 31.43 -14.69
N ALA A 137 41.78 30.53 -14.92
CA ALA A 137 42.00 29.08 -14.96
C ALA A 137 42.63 28.60 -16.29
N ASP A 138 42.39 29.32 -17.40
CA ASP A 138 42.94 29.05 -18.71
C ASP A 138 43.48 30.35 -19.33
N PRO A 139 44.76 30.70 -19.08
CA PRO A 139 45.36 31.90 -19.63
C PRO A 139 45.55 31.90 -21.16
N THR A 140 45.23 30.80 -21.85
CA THR A 140 45.28 30.75 -23.31
C THR A 140 44.09 31.43 -23.97
N LEU A 141 43.02 31.65 -23.19
CA LEU A 141 41.82 32.32 -23.64
C LEU A 141 42.00 33.85 -23.66
N PRO A 142 41.39 34.57 -24.61
CA PRO A 142 41.49 36.05 -24.66
C PRO A 142 40.83 36.72 -23.47
N THR A 143 41.46 37.75 -22.95
CA THR A 143 40.88 38.52 -21.82
C THR A 143 39.51 39.10 -22.12
N VAL A 144 39.28 39.53 -23.37
CA VAL A 144 37.95 39.97 -23.85
C VAL A 144 37.53 39.04 -25.02
N PRO A 145 36.48 38.24 -24.85
CA PRO A 145 36.03 37.33 -25.89
C PRO A 145 35.22 38.06 -26.95
N THR A 146 35.69 38.02 -28.21
CA THR A 146 35.06 38.63 -29.39
C THR A 146 34.35 37.58 -30.26
N ASP A 147 34.66 36.32 -30.12
CA ASP A 147 34.04 35.21 -30.87
C ASP A 147 33.11 34.40 -29.97
N ASP A 148 31.84 34.43 -30.24
CA ASP A 148 30.83 33.67 -29.51
C ASP A 148 30.92 32.14 -29.74
N ALA A 149 31.63 31.70 -30.80
CA ALA A 149 31.90 30.27 -31.08
C ALA A 149 33.15 29.75 -30.34
N LEU A 150 33.95 30.58 -29.70
CA LEU A 150 35.13 30.19 -28.93
C LEU A 150 34.72 29.15 -27.87
N THR A 151 35.42 28.01 -27.91
CA THR A 151 35.11 26.88 -27.02
C THR A 151 35.76 27.03 -25.66
N ILE A 152 35.02 26.79 -24.59
CA ILE A 152 35.48 26.71 -23.21
C ILE A 152 35.52 25.25 -22.82
N HIS A 153 36.67 24.74 -22.42
CA HIS A 153 36.84 23.35 -22.07
C HIS A 153 35.99 22.97 -20.86
N ARG A 154 35.40 21.80 -20.93
CA ARG A 154 34.48 21.26 -19.91
C ARG A 154 35.06 21.28 -18.48
N ASP A 155 36.30 20.85 -18.29
CA ASP A 155 36.87 20.74 -16.94
C ASP A 155 37.04 22.11 -16.27
N ILE A 156 37.35 23.14 -17.03
CA ILE A 156 37.44 24.52 -16.53
C ILE A 156 36.06 25.03 -16.16
N PHE A 157 35.10 24.95 -17.10
CA PHE A 157 33.77 25.47 -16.85
C PHE A 157 33.12 24.78 -15.64
N TRP A 158 33.13 23.44 -15.60
CA TRP A 158 32.44 22.70 -14.53
C TRP A 158 33.07 22.87 -13.16
N ALA A 159 34.39 23.04 -13.07
CA ALA A 159 35.05 23.37 -11.81
C ALA A 159 34.65 24.76 -11.26
N ILE A 160 34.60 25.77 -12.15
CA ILE A 160 34.15 27.13 -11.78
C ILE A 160 32.67 27.12 -11.43
N TRP A 161 31.83 26.43 -12.20
CA TRP A 161 30.39 26.33 -11.97
C TRP A 161 30.04 25.66 -10.64
N GLU A 162 30.78 24.62 -10.26
CA GLU A 162 30.71 24.01 -8.94
C GLU A 162 30.99 25.02 -7.82
N ALA A 163 32.03 25.82 -7.96
CA ALA A 163 32.38 26.84 -6.97
C ALA A 163 31.32 27.96 -6.85
N LEU A 164 30.68 28.32 -7.95
CA LEU A 164 29.64 29.35 -7.99
C LEU A 164 28.29 28.86 -7.47
N GLY A 165 28.07 27.55 -7.37
CA GLY A 165 26.81 26.98 -6.88
C GLY A 165 25.62 27.25 -7.78
N GLY A 166 25.80 27.41 -9.07
CA GLY A 166 24.76 27.68 -10.06
C GLY A 166 23.85 26.47 -10.30
N ALA A 167 22.64 26.72 -10.82
CA ALA A 167 21.70 25.67 -11.14
C ALA A 167 22.17 24.76 -12.29
N VAL A 168 21.84 23.45 -12.23
CA VAL A 168 22.26 22.44 -13.22
C VAL A 168 21.10 21.51 -13.56
N ALA A 169 21.05 21.01 -14.79
CA ALA A 169 20.07 20.05 -15.24
C ALA A 169 20.68 18.72 -15.71
N PRO A 170 20.60 17.62 -14.94
CA PRO A 170 20.83 16.29 -15.47
C PRO A 170 19.72 15.92 -16.47
N ALA A 171 20.10 15.59 -17.70
CA ALA A 171 19.22 15.26 -18.80
C ALA A 171 19.53 13.87 -19.38
N GLU A 172 18.53 13.19 -19.94
CA GLU A 172 18.69 11.87 -20.56
C GLU A 172 19.24 12.00 -22.00
N GLY A 173 20.56 11.94 -22.13
CA GLY A 173 21.26 11.99 -23.41
C GLY A 173 21.85 13.35 -23.78
N LEU A 174 22.85 13.32 -24.70
CA LEU A 174 23.64 14.49 -25.07
C LEU A 174 22.81 15.60 -25.70
N LYS A 175 21.96 15.29 -26.68
CA LYS A 175 21.14 16.28 -27.39
C LYS A 175 20.29 17.14 -26.43
N LYS A 176 19.65 16.50 -25.44
CA LYS A 176 18.84 17.23 -24.43
C LYS A 176 19.68 18.15 -23.55
N ALA A 177 20.89 17.72 -23.17
CA ALA A 177 21.81 18.57 -22.41
C ALA A 177 22.27 19.76 -23.24
N LEU A 178 22.65 19.57 -24.50
CA LEU A 178 23.07 20.64 -25.41
C LEU A 178 21.90 21.60 -25.71
N ALA A 179 20.67 21.11 -25.87
CA ALA A 179 19.50 21.95 -26.04
C ALA A 179 19.27 22.87 -24.81
N LEU A 180 19.38 22.33 -23.60
CA LEU A 180 19.30 23.13 -22.37
C LEU A 180 20.41 24.19 -22.29
N ILE A 181 21.65 23.82 -22.58
CA ILE A 181 22.81 24.74 -22.59
C ILE A 181 22.59 25.84 -23.64
N SER A 182 22.10 25.52 -24.83
CA SER A 182 21.79 26.46 -25.91
C SER A 182 20.79 27.53 -25.48
N HIS A 183 19.95 27.20 -24.48
CA HIS A 183 18.93 28.11 -23.94
C HIS A 183 19.25 28.60 -22.50
N GLY A 184 20.53 28.56 -22.10
CA GLY A 184 21.04 29.22 -20.90
C GLY A 184 20.97 28.40 -19.61
N ILE A 185 20.81 27.08 -19.70
CA ILE A 185 20.77 26.20 -18.53
C ILE A 185 21.94 25.19 -18.61
N PRO A 186 22.91 25.26 -17.70
CA PRO A 186 23.98 24.25 -17.63
C PRO A 186 23.41 22.87 -17.44
N ALA A 187 23.83 21.92 -18.27
CA ALA A 187 23.28 20.58 -18.24
C ALA A 187 24.34 19.49 -18.41
N ILE A 188 24.18 18.40 -17.63
CA ILE A 188 25.00 17.18 -17.69
C ILE A 188 24.15 16.10 -18.36
N ALA A 189 24.72 15.40 -19.37
CA ALA A 189 24.04 14.33 -20.06
C ALA A 189 24.27 12.97 -19.38
N LEU A 190 23.19 12.30 -18.99
CA LEU A 190 23.23 10.92 -18.52
C LEU A 190 23.08 9.96 -19.70
N ARG A 191 23.87 8.89 -19.75
CA ARG A 191 23.80 7.83 -20.79
C ARG A 191 22.61 6.88 -20.52
N GLY A 192 21.47 7.44 -20.10
CA GLY A 192 20.25 6.76 -19.69
C GLY A 192 19.91 7.00 -18.22
N VAL A 193 18.65 6.79 -17.87
CA VAL A 193 18.05 7.10 -16.55
C VAL A 193 18.69 6.41 -15.34
N TYR A 194 19.54 5.42 -15.55
CA TYR A 194 20.24 4.69 -14.47
C TYR A 194 21.65 5.20 -14.17
N ASN A 195 22.25 5.98 -15.09
CA ASN A 195 23.70 6.34 -15.04
C ASN A 195 24.00 7.61 -14.24
N TRP A 196 23.11 7.98 -13.33
CA TRP A 196 23.35 9.01 -12.32
C TRP A 196 24.12 8.48 -11.10
N ARG A 197 24.33 7.16 -11.02
CA ARG A 197 24.89 6.44 -9.87
C ARG A 197 26.40 6.28 -9.97
N ALA A 198 27.06 6.24 -8.81
CA ALA A 198 28.49 5.97 -8.71
C ALA A 198 28.89 4.58 -9.24
N SER A 199 28.01 3.58 -9.10
CA SER A 199 28.20 2.22 -9.62
C SER A 199 26.86 1.49 -9.80
N LYS A 200 26.86 0.40 -10.56
CA LYS A 200 25.66 -0.43 -10.79
C LYS A 200 25.07 -0.92 -9.45
N GLY A 201 23.82 -0.60 -9.19
CA GLY A 201 23.12 -0.96 -7.95
C GLY A 201 23.31 0.00 -6.77
N SER A 202 24.27 0.92 -6.83
CA SER A 202 24.46 1.96 -5.82
C SER A 202 23.30 2.96 -5.80
N LEU A 203 23.03 3.53 -4.64
CA LEU A 203 22.14 4.69 -4.49
C LEU A 203 22.91 6.00 -4.24
N LYS A 204 24.25 5.96 -4.31
CA LYS A 204 25.09 7.15 -4.25
C LYS A 204 25.16 7.82 -5.61
N LEU A 205 25.24 9.14 -5.61
CA LEU A 205 25.44 9.94 -6.81
C LEU A 205 26.79 9.63 -7.47
N HIS A 206 26.84 9.76 -8.80
CA HIS A 206 28.12 9.85 -9.51
C HIS A 206 28.91 11.06 -8.97
N PRO A 207 30.24 10.97 -8.82
CA PRO A 207 31.03 12.06 -8.24
C PRO A 207 30.79 13.44 -8.86
N ASP A 208 30.58 13.51 -10.18
CA ASP A 208 30.28 14.77 -10.87
C ASP A 208 28.96 15.41 -10.42
N LEU A 209 27.94 14.61 -10.15
CA LEU A 209 26.66 15.09 -9.63
C LEU A 209 26.72 15.35 -8.13
N GLU A 210 27.51 14.56 -7.38
CA GLU A 210 27.67 14.72 -5.94
C GLU A 210 28.33 16.04 -5.58
N ARG A 211 29.36 16.45 -6.34
CA ARG A 211 30.04 17.75 -6.13
C ARG A 211 29.08 18.91 -6.29
N LEU A 212 28.29 18.92 -7.35
CA LEU A 212 27.26 19.94 -7.60
C LEU A 212 26.17 19.94 -6.53
N ALA A 213 25.73 18.77 -6.06
CA ALA A 213 24.73 18.66 -4.99
C ALA A 213 25.25 19.22 -3.66
N LYS A 214 26.52 18.98 -3.30
CA LYS A 214 27.15 19.52 -2.10
C LYS A 214 27.24 21.05 -2.09
N ALA A 215 27.27 21.66 -3.25
CA ALA A 215 27.25 23.13 -3.39
C ALA A 215 25.87 23.76 -3.09
N ASN A 216 24.90 23.00 -2.61
CA ASN A 216 23.50 23.43 -2.34
C ASN A 216 22.81 24.04 -3.57
N CYS A 217 23.21 23.64 -4.78
CA CYS A 217 22.63 24.15 -6.00
C CYS A 217 21.25 23.51 -6.31
N LYS A 218 20.46 24.20 -7.11
CA LYS A 218 19.20 23.67 -7.66
C LYS A 218 19.52 22.72 -8.80
N ILE A 219 19.05 21.48 -8.70
CA ILE A 219 19.26 20.46 -9.71
C ILE A 219 17.92 20.09 -10.35
N TYR A 220 17.77 20.43 -11.64
CA TYR A 220 16.57 20.23 -12.43
C TYR A 220 16.60 18.88 -13.15
N ILE A 221 15.93 17.86 -12.62
CA ILE A 221 15.88 16.52 -13.22
C ILE A 221 14.98 16.54 -14.45
N THR A 222 15.59 16.64 -15.65
CA THR A 222 14.90 16.79 -16.94
C THR A 222 14.84 15.47 -17.71
N PHE A 223 14.11 14.49 -17.14
CA PHE A 223 13.84 13.22 -17.82
C PHE A 223 12.64 13.31 -18.76
N ASP A 224 12.54 12.38 -19.70
CA ASP A 224 11.48 12.34 -20.70
C ASP A 224 10.08 12.27 -20.09
N GLN A 225 9.13 13.02 -20.69
CA GLN A 225 7.71 12.99 -20.37
C GLN A 225 7.05 11.81 -21.10
N ASP A 226 7.33 10.58 -20.67
CA ASP A 226 6.78 9.37 -21.26
C ASP A 226 5.28 9.19 -20.97
N VAL A 227 4.55 8.63 -21.93
CA VAL A 227 3.11 8.29 -21.78
C VAL A 227 2.86 6.79 -21.58
N LYS A 228 3.84 5.93 -21.91
CA LYS A 228 3.71 4.48 -21.73
C LYS A 228 3.88 4.10 -20.27
N LEU A 229 2.87 3.51 -19.64
CA LEU A 229 2.82 3.21 -18.20
C LEU A 229 4.06 2.49 -17.65
N LYS A 230 4.60 1.49 -18.36
CA LYS A 230 5.83 0.79 -17.95
C LYS A 230 7.03 1.74 -17.92
N THR A 231 7.19 2.58 -18.92
CA THR A 231 8.30 3.55 -19.03
C THR A 231 8.13 4.64 -17.99
N VAL A 232 6.92 5.19 -17.83
CA VAL A 232 6.58 6.19 -16.78
C VAL A 232 6.95 5.68 -15.40
N ALA A 233 6.63 4.41 -15.09
CA ALA A 233 6.95 3.82 -13.79
C ALA A 233 8.46 3.65 -13.58
N ALA A 234 9.19 3.19 -14.60
CA ALA A 234 10.63 2.97 -14.54
C ALA A 234 11.40 4.30 -14.45
N VAL A 235 11.13 5.24 -15.35
CA VAL A 235 11.72 6.60 -15.37
C VAL A 235 11.38 7.34 -14.09
N GLY A 236 10.12 7.31 -13.68
CA GLY A 236 9.66 7.94 -12.44
C GLY A 236 10.35 7.40 -11.19
N THR A 237 10.59 6.10 -11.10
CA THR A 237 11.34 5.50 -9.97
C THR A 237 12.79 5.99 -9.96
N GLN A 238 13.44 6.15 -11.13
CA GLN A 238 14.80 6.64 -11.18
C GLN A 238 14.88 8.14 -10.88
N ALA A 239 13.95 8.93 -11.37
CA ALA A 239 13.85 10.35 -11.04
C ALA A 239 13.68 10.58 -9.53
N GLU A 240 12.84 9.80 -8.87
CA GLU A 240 12.66 9.84 -7.40
C GLU A 240 13.95 9.50 -6.66
N ARG A 241 14.63 8.42 -7.06
CA ARG A 241 15.88 7.99 -6.42
C ARG A 241 17.00 9.00 -6.63
N LEU A 242 17.08 9.61 -7.81
CA LEU A 242 18.02 10.67 -8.09
C LEU A 242 17.72 11.91 -7.24
N GLY A 243 16.45 12.32 -7.13
CA GLY A 243 16.05 13.42 -6.27
C GLY A 243 16.39 13.19 -4.79
N ASP A 244 16.13 11.97 -4.29
CA ASP A 244 16.55 11.56 -2.93
C ASP A 244 18.07 11.65 -2.72
N ALA A 245 18.82 11.19 -3.70
CA ALA A 245 20.27 11.22 -3.61
C ALA A 245 20.84 12.64 -3.64
N ILE A 246 20.24 13.53 -4.45
CA ILE A 246 20.58 14.95 -4.51
C ILE A 246 20.30 15.64 -3.17
N GLU A 247 19.11 15.48 -2.60
CA GLU A 247 18.74 16.10 -1.31
C GLU A 247 19.59 15.57 -0.16
N LYS A 248 19.95 14.29 -0.17
CA LYS A 248 20.87 13.71 0.81
C LYS A 248 22.28 14.26 0.72
N ALA A 249 22.73 14.64 -0.48
CA ALA A 249 24.03 15.26 -0.68
C ALA A 249 24.05 16.78 -0.35
N GLY A 250 22.88 17.40 -0.10
CA GLY A 250 22.73 18.80 0.25
C GLY A 250 22.20 19.70 -0.87
N GLY A 251 21.92 19.14 -2.05
CA GLY A 251 21.35 19.88 -3.18
C GLY A 251 19.82 20.01 -3.07
N VAL A 252 19.25 20.79 -3.96
CA VAL A 252 17.79 21.02 -4.06
C VAL A 252 17.26 20.41 -5.33
N ALA A 253 16.60 19.25 -5.23
CA ALA A 253 16.01 18.57 -6.37
C ALA A 253 14.74 19.29 -6.86
N ARG A 254 14.65 19.48 -8.17
CA ARG A 254 13.52 20.09 -8.88
C ARG A 254 13.13 19.22 -10.07
N PHE A 255 11.83 19.13 -10.34
CA PHE A 255 11.25 18.28 -11.38
C PHE A 255 10.46 19.17 -12.36
N PRO A 256 11.11 19.66 -13.44
CA PRO A 256 10.44 20.40 -14.50
C PRO A 256 9.40 19.55 -15.20
N ARG A 257 8.30 20.18 -15.60
CA ARG A 257 7.24 19.53 -16.37
C ARG A 257 6.78 20.41 -17.50
N TRP A 258 6.51 19.79 -18.64
CA TRP A 258 5.93 20.42 -19.81
C TRP A 258 4.83 19.55 -20.40
N ASP A 259 4.09 20.11 -21.35
CA ASP A 259 3.08 19.37 -22.09
C ASP A 259 3.78 18.40 -23.07
N GLY A 260 3.57 17.12 -22.87
CA GLY A 260 4.13 16.05 -23.70
C GLY A 260 3.65 16.08 -25.17
N THR A 261 2.63 16.88 -25.50
CA THR A 261 2.20 17.10 -26.89
C THR A 261 3.19 17.96 -27.69
N LEU A 262 3.97 18.80 -27.00
CA LEU A 262 5.07 19.56 -27.62
C LEU A 262 6.28 18.70 -27.96
N GLY A 263 6.47 17.60 -27.22
CA GLY A 263 7.57 16.67 -27.40
C GLY A 263 7.82 15.88 -26.14
N LYS A 264 8.29 14.64 -26.31
CA LYS A 264 8.64 13.75 -25.17
C LYS A 264 9.88 14.25 -24.45
N GLY A 265 10.94 14.57 -25.21
CA GLY A 265 12.19 15.14 -24.71
C GLY A 265 12.10 16.66 -24.61
N ILE A 266 12.95 17.25 -23.76
CA ILE A 266 13.02 18.71 -23.63
C ILE A 266 13.56 19.36 -24.94
N ASP A 267 14.43 18.66 -25.68
CA ASP A 267 14.94 19.05 -26.99
C ASP A 267 13.80 19.09 -28.02
N ASP A 268 12.96 18.07 -28.09
CA ASP A 268 11.79 18.03 -28.97
C ASP A 268 10.81 19.17 -28.65
N ALA A 269 10.53 19.37 -27.35
CA ALA A 269 9.63 20.42 -26.91
C ALA A 269 10.14 21.84 -27.25
N LEU A 270 11.45 22.08 -27.10
CA LEU A 270 12.08 23.33 -27.49
C LEU A 270 12.05 23.52 -29.01
N ALA A 271 12.29 22.45 -29.77
CA ALA A 271 12.27 22.50 -31.25
C ALA A 271 10.88 22.81 -31.81
N ALA A 272 9.81 22.34 -31.15
CA ALA A 272 8.43 22.63 -31.54
C ALA A 272 8.02 24.11 -31.40
N LEU A 273 8.81 24.89 -30.63
CA LEU A 273 8.51 26.30 -30.38
C LEU A 273 9.28 27.24 -31.35
N PRO A 274 8.70 28.41 -31.68
CA PRO A 274 9.41 29.46 -32.36
C PRO A 274 10.65 29.89 -31.57
N SER A 275 11.76 30.17 -32.25
CA SER A 275 13.06 30.48 -31.62
C SER A 275 12.96 31.53 -30.52
N ALA A 276 12.23 32.61 -30.75
CA ALA A 276 12.07 33.70 -29.77
C ALA A 276 11.30 33.29 -28.49
N GLN A 277 10.53 32.21 -28.53
CA GLN A 277 9.72 31.73 -27.41
C GLN A 277 10.44 30.69 -26.55
N ARG A 278 11.48 30.04 -27.07
CA ARG A 278 12.18 28.89 -26.41
C ARG A 278 12.73 29.27 -25.03
N GLY A 279 13.50 30.34 -24.92
CA GLY A 279 14.08 30.79 -23.65
C GLY A 279 13.02 31.17 -22.61
N PRO A 280 12.07 32.06 -22.91
CA PRO A 280 10.98 32.40 -21.98
C PRO A 280 10.16 31.21 -21.53
N TRP A 281 9.85 30.28 -22.45
CA TRP A 281 9.11 29.07 -22.12
C TRP A 281 9.91 28.16 -21.18
N LEU A 282 11.21 27.93 -21.47
CA LEU A 282 12.06 27.12 -20.60
C LEU A 282 12.17 27.72 -19.18
N ALA A 283 12.35 29.03 -19.08
CA ALA A 283 12.38 29.73 -17.80
C ALA A 283 11.10 29.50 -16.99
N LEU A 284 9.93 29.57 -17.65
CA LEU A 284 8.64 29.29 -17.01
C LEU A 284 8.50 27.84 -16.56
N VAL A 285 8.95 26.87 -17.36
CA VAL A 285 8.96 25.43 -17.01
C VAL A 285 9.82 25.18 -15.78
N LEU A 286 10.99 25.79 -15.70
CA LEU A 286 11.89 25.66 -14.55
C LEU A 286 11.35 26.35 -13.30
N GLN A 287 10.77 27.54 -13.45
CA GLN A 287 10.14 28.26 -12.35
C GLN A 287 8.99 27.48 -11.72
N ARG A 288 8.19 26.80 -12.54
CA ARG A 288 7.04 25.97 -12.12
C ARG A 288 7.43 24.53 -11.76
N SER A 289 8.72 24.22 -11.69
CA SER A 289 9.20 22.87 -11.36
C SER A 289 8.76 22.43 -9.97
N GLU A 290 8.33 21.18 -9.87
CA GLU A 290 7.88 20.57 -8.63
C GLU A 290 9.06 20.30 -7.68
N THR A 291 8.84 20.40 -6.38
CA THR A 291 9.74 19.86 -5.35
C THR A 291 9.67 18.33 -5.35
N LEU A 292 10.66 17.65 -4.73
CA LEU A 292 10.61 16.19 -4.56
C LEU A 292 9.33 15.71 -3.86
N LYS A 293 8.84 16.47 -2.88
CA LYS A 293 7.61 16.18 -2.15
C LYS A 293 6.36 16.27 -3.05
N GLU A 294 6.24 17.33 -3.84
CA GLU A 294 5.15 17.53 -4.80
C GLU A 294 5.18 16.47 -5.90
N TRP A 295 6.38 16.20 -6.44
CA TRP A 295 6.59 15.18 -7.44
C TRP A 295 6.20 13.78 -6.92
N ARG A 296 6.61 13.39 -5.71
CA ARG A 296 6.20 12.14 -5.06
C ARG A 296 4.69 12.03 -4.91
N ARG A 297 4.06 13.10 -4.44
CA ARG A 297 2.61 13.15 -4.30
C ARG A 297 1.91 12.90 -5.63
N ARG A 298 2.35 13.55 -6.69
CA ARG A 298 1.80 13.38 -8.04
C ARG A 298 2.10 11.98 -8.61
N ALA A 299 3.33 11.51 -8.49
CA ALA A 299 3.72 10.18 -8.98
C ALA A 299 2.94 9.07 -8.27
N THR A 300 2.71 9.20 -6.95
CA THR A 300 1.86 8.30 -6.17
C THR A 300 0.44 8.29 -6.71
N LYS A 301 -0.13 9.47 -6.97
CA LYS A 301 -1.47 9.60 -7.55
C LYS A 301 -1.57 8.97 -8.94
N ALA A 302 -0.62 9.24 -9.82
CA ALA A 302 -0.61 8.67 -11.17
C ALA A 302 -0.48 7.13 -11.13
N ARG A 303 0.36 6.61 -10.24
CA ARG A 303 0.51 5.16 -10.02
C ARG A 303 -0.79 4.52 -9.50
N ALA A 304 -1.43 5.17 -8.55
CA ALA A 304 -2.70 4.68 -8.01
C ALA A 304 -3.80 4.67 -9.08
N ARG A 305 -3.92 5.73 -9.90
CA ARG A 305 -4.85 5.77 -11.04
C ARG A 305 -4.58 4.66 -12.05
N ALA A 306 -3.30 4.39 -12.35
CA ALA A 306 -2.93 3.30 -13.26
C ALA A 306 -3.34 1.92 -12.70
N ILE A 307 -3.24 1.71 -11.39
CA ILE A 307 -3.66 0.47 -10.72
C ILE A 307 -5.18 0.34 -10.71
N LEU A 308 -5.90 1.43 -10.45
CA LEU A 308 -7.37 1.43 -10.51
C LEU A 308 -7.90 1.17 -11.93
N GLY A 309 -7.16 1.57 -12.94
CA GLY A 309 -7.46 1.32 -14.34
C GLY A 309 -7.06 -0.07 -14.86
N ILE A 310 -6.69 -1.03 -13.98
CA ILE A 310 -6.44 -2.42 -14.40
C ILE A 310 -7.73 -2.94 -15.03
N PRO A 311 -7.67 -3.44 -16.27
CA PRO A 311 -8.85 -3.88 -16.97
C PRO A 311 -9.56 -4.99 -16.19
N GLU A 312 -10.85 -4.84 -16.08
CA GLU A 312 -11.75 -5.88 -15.58
C GLU A 312 -11.66 -7.13 -16.48
N PRO A 313 -11.96 -8.32 -15.95
CA PRO A 313 -11.90 -9.53 -16.74
C PRO A 313 -12.81 -9.43 -17.97
N LYS A 314 -12.34 -9.92 -19.12
CA LYS A 314 -13.10 -9.90 -20.37
C LYS A 314 -14.23 -10.93 -20.28
N ALA A 315 -15.47 -10.45 -20.29
CA ALA A 315 -16.65 -11.30 -20.39
C ALA A 315 -16.88 -11.78 -21.83
N GLN A 316 -17.31 -13.02 -22.01
CA GLN A 316 -17.76 -13.54 -23.29
C GLN A 316 -19.16 -13.02 -23.65
N ARG A 317 -19.95 -12.65 -22.63
CA ARG A 317 -21.28 -12.07 -22.83
C ARG A 317 -21.42 -10.84 -21.97
N HIS A 318 -21.89 -9.74 -22.56
CA HIS A 318 -22.24 -8.50 -21.88
C HIS A 318 -23.70 -8.16 -22.15
N THR A 319 -24.42 -7.75 -21.13
CA THR A 319 -25.82 -7.30 -21.23
C THR A 319 -26.03 -6.04 -20.39
N GLU A 320 -27.02 -5.27 -20.77
CA GLU A 320 -27.43 -4.04 -20.09
C GLU A 320 -28.93 -4.13 -19.76
N GLY A 321 -29.39 -3.43 -18.74
CA GLY A 321 -30.76 -3.38 -18.32
C GLY A 321 -30.94 -3.29 -16.81
N GLU A 322 -32.15 -3.17 -16.32
CA GLU A 322 -32.43 -3.05 -14.87
C GLU A 322 -32.07 -4.34 -14.11
N TYR A 323 -32.40 -5.49 -14.68
CA TYR A 323 -32.18 -6.81 -14.08
C TYR A 323 -31.42 -7.75 -15.00
N LEU A 324 -30.66 -8.65 -14.38
CA LEU A 324 -29.98 -9.74 -15.07
C LEU A 324 -30.98 -10.59 -15.89
N PRO A 325 -30.69 -10.84 -17.16
CA PRO A 325 -31.47 -11.82 -17.95
C PRO A 325 -31.19 -13.25 -17.47
N THR A 326 -31.88 -14.21 -18.06
CA THR A 326 -31.62 -15.65 -17.81
C THR A 326 -30.16 -15.99 -18.07
N LEU A 327 -29.53 -16.65 -17.09
CA LEU A 327 -28.13 -17.03 -17.16
C LEU A 327 -27.94 -18.22 -18.13
N PRO A 328 -26.78 -18.28 -18.81
CA PRO A 328 -26.45 -19.45 -19.64
C PRO A 328 -26.28 -20.70 -18.76
N SER A 329 -26.55 -21.84 -19.37
CA SER A 329 -26.34 -23.14 -18.70
C SER A 329 -24.89 -23.32 -18.27
N LEU A 330 -24.69 -23.98 -17.14
CA LEU A 330 -23.36 -24.30 -16.63
C LEU A 330 -22.69 -25.37 -17.52
N THR A 331 -21.42 -25.12 -17.84
CA THR A 331 -20.54 -26.11 -18.51
C THR A 331 -19.78 -26.87 -17.42
N ARG A 332 -19.81 -28.20 -17.47
CA ARG A 332 -19.04 -29.02 -16.52
C ARG A 332 -17.56 -28.83 -16.72
N GLY A 333 -16.81 -28.85 -15.62
CA GLY A 333 -15.36 -28.64 -15.63
C GLY A 333 -14.94 -27.18 -15.81
N ALA A 334 -15.89 -26.23 -15.83
CA ALA A 334 -15.60 -24.83 -16.08
C ALA A 334 -15.79 -23.96 -14.82
N ILE A 335 -15.08 -22.83 -14.81
CA ILE A 335 -15.35 -21.70 -13.96
C ILE A 335 -16.30 -20.76 -14.69
N HIS A 336 -17.45 -20.51 -14.09
CA HIS A 336 -18.39 -19.48 -14.51
C HIS A 336 -18.29 -18.29 -13.59
N TRP A 337 -18.16 -17.08 -14.14
CA TRP A 337 -18.19 -15.89 -13.31
C TRP A 337 -19.20 -14.86 -13.79
N ILE A 338 -19.83 -14.18 -12.81
CA ILE A 338 -20.79 -13.10 -13.02
C ILE A 338 -20.26 -11.84 -12.36
N ALA A 339 -20.00 -10.82 -13.14
CA ALA A 339 -19.82 -9.44 -12.68
C ALA A 339 -21.08 -8.63 -13.00
N ALA A 340 -21.82 -8.27 -11.96
CA ALA A 340 -23.06 -7.51 -12.16
C ALA A 340 -23.27 -6.54 -11.00
N ASN A 341 -23.74 -5.34 -11.29
CA ASN A 341 -23.95 -4.29 -10.30
C ASN A 341 -24.90 -4.72 -9.19
N MET A 342 -24.77 -4.07 -8.04
CA MET A 342 -25.69 -4.30 -6.91
C MET A 342 -27.13 -4.03 -7.31
N GLY A 343 -28.05 -4.88 -6.82
CA GLY A 343 -29.47 -4.78 -7.11
C GLY A 343 -29.89 -5.24 -8.50
N SER A 344 -28.99 -5.84 -9.30
CA SER A 344 -29.31 -6.43 -10.61
C SER A 344 -29.99 -7.80 -10.55
N GLY A 345 -30.28 -8.33 -9.36
CA GLY A 345 -30.90 -9.66 -9.19
C GLY A 345 -29.94 -10.84 -9.30
N LYS A 346 -28.64 -10.67 -9.01
CA LYS A 346 -27.61 -11.74 -9.03
C LYS A 346 -28.06 -12.98 -8.24
N THR A 347 -28.36 -12.81 -6.95
CA THR A 347 -28.73 -13.90 -6.04
C THR A 347 -29.96 -14.65 -6.55
N TYR A 348 -30.98 -13.91 -6.99
CA TYR A 348 -32.16 -14.51 -7.58
C TYR A 348 -31.88 -15.38 -8.82
N ARG A 349 -31.06 -14.84 -9.76
CA ARG A 349 -30.74 -15.56 -11.00
C ARG A 349 -29.85 -16.78 -10.76
N ILE A 350 -28.83 -16.64 -9.91
CA ILE A 350 -27.97 -17.77 -9.55
C ILE A 350 -28.80 -18.88 -8.91
N GLY A 351 -29.67 -18.55 -7.97
CA GLY A 351 -30.55 -19.54 -7.32
C GLY A 351 -31.48 -20.23 -8.28
N ARG A 352 -32.18 -19.45 -9.14
CA ARG A 352 -33.16 -19.98 -10.08
C ARG A 352 -32.52 -20.76 -11.24
N ASP A 353 -31.53 -20.14 -11.90
CA ASP A 353 -31.04 -20.61 -13.19
C ASP A 353 -29.93 -21.67 -13.02
N TRP A 354 -29.13 -21.60 -11.94
CA TRP A 354 -28.01 -22.51 -11.69
C TRP A 354 -28.25 -23.46 -10.53
N VAL A 355 -28.52 -22.97 -9.32
CA VAL A 355 -28.61 -23.80 -8.11
C VAL A 355 -29.76 -24.82 -8.23
N ARG A 356 -30.98 -24.35 -8.45
CA ARG A 356 -32.16 -25.23 -8.55
C ARG A 356 -32.05 -26.18 -9.75
N SER A 357 -31.58 -25.71 -10.89
CA SER A 357 -31.38 -26.55 -12.08
C SER A 357 -30.33 -27.63 -11.85
N TRP A 358 -29.25 -27.33 -11.12
CA TRP A 358 -28.21 -28.28 -10.79
C TRP A 358 -28.70 -29.37 -9.84
N ILE A 359 -29.45 -28.99 -8.79
CA ILE A 359 -30.08 -29.92 -7.85
C ILE A 359 -31.10 -30.81 -8.57
N ALA A 360 -31.96 -30.24 -9.41
CA ALA A 360 -32.93 -30.99 -10.19
C ALA A 360 -32.30 -32.01 -11.15
N ALA A 361 -31.08 -31.73 -11.64
CA ALA A 361 -30.28 -32.64 -12.44
C ALA A 361 -29.52 -33.73 -11.62
N GLY A 362 -29.80 -33.84 -10.30
CA GLY A 362 -29.16 -34.80 -9.41
C GLY A 362 -27.82 -34.37 -8.86
N GLY A 363 -27.37 -33.13 -9.12
CA GLY A 363 -26.13 -32.56 -8.58
C GLY A 363 -26.26 -32.16 -7.10
N ILE A 364 -25.12 -31.76 -6.52
CA ILE A 364 -25.05 -31.21 -5.16
C ILE A 364 -24.42 -29.82 -5.22
N VAL A 365 -24.86 -28.93 -4.33
CA VAL A 365 -24.42 -27.54 -4.31
C VAL A 365 -23.74 -27.19 -2.98
N VAL A 366 -22.58 -26.59 -3.01
CA VAL A 366 -21.94 -25.95 -1.87
C VAL A 366 -21.82 -24.45 -2.17
N VAL A 367 -22.30 -23.64 -1.25
CA VAL A 367 -22.27 -22.19 -1.39
C VAL A 367 -21.40 -21.61 -0.29
N PHE A 368 -20.38 -20.86 -0.67
CA PHE A 368 -19.58 -20.07 0.26
C PHE A 368 -19.92 -18.59 0.16
N SER A 369 -20.11 -17.96 1.32
CA SER A 369 -20.30 -16.53 1.48
C SER A 369 -19.27 -15.97 2.47
N PRO A 370 -19.00 -14.65 2.45
CA PRO A 370 -18.04 -14.04 3.39
C PRO A 370 -18.59 -13.97 4.83
N LEU A 371 -19.91 -13.93 4.99
CA LEU A 371 -20.58 -13.80 6.29
C LEU A 371 -21.82 -14.69 6.37
N ASN A 372 -22.11 -15.17 7.59
CA ASN A 372 -23.28 -16.03 7.86
C ASN A 372 -24.62 -15.38 7.48
N SER A 373 -24.79 -14.08 7.74
CA SER A 373 -26.04 -13.36 7.42
C SER A 373 -26.37 -13.33 5.92
N LEU A 374 -25.36 -13.17 5.06
CA LEU A 374 -25.54 -13.24 3.61
C LEU A 374 -25.87 -14.68 3.18
N GLY A 375 -25.16 -15.65 3.74
CA GLY A 375 -25.44 -17.06 3.50
C GLY A 375 -26.86 -17.48 3.92
N GLN A 376 -27.36 -17.02 5.06
CA GLN A 376 -28.73 -17.29 5.52
C GLN A 376 -29.80 -16.72 4.56
N GLN A 377 -29.58 -15.54 3.99
CA GLN A 377 -30.48 -15.01 2.97
C GLN A 377 -30.49 -15.90 1.71
N SER A 378 -29.30 -16.24 1.19
CA SER A 378 -29.19 -17.14 0.03
C SER A 378 -29.80 -18.51 0.31
N SER A 379 -29.62 -19.05 1.52
CA SER A 379 -30.21 -20.31 2.00
C SER A 379 -31.75 -20.27 1.89
N LYS A 380 -32.36 -19.24 2.45
CA LYS A 380 -33.81 -19.02 2.41
C LYS A 380 -34.33 -18.90 0.98
N ASP A 381 -33.68 -18.08 0.16
CA ASP A 381 -34.10 -17.80 -1.22
C ASP A 381 -33.97 -19.02 -2.14
N TRP A 382 -32.97 -19.88 -1.88
CA TRP A 382 -32.66 -21.02 -2.74
C TRP A 382 -33.20 -22.33 -2.25
N GLY A 383 -33.67 -22.42 -1.00
CA GLY A 383 -34.18 -23.64 -0.37
C GLY A 383 -33.07 -24.62 -0.02
N VAL A 384 -31.87 -24.13 0.24
CA VAL A 384 -30.70 -24.94 0.60
C VAL A 384 -30.34 -24.64 2.06
N PRO A 385 -30.15 -25.66 2.95
CA PRO A 385 -29.90 -25.45 4.38
C PRO A 385 -28.64 -24.62 4.64
N HIS A 386 -28.63 -23.83 5.73
CA HIS A 386 -27.48 -23.08 6.18
C HIS A 386 -26.80 -23.77 7.37
N LEU A 387 -25.49 -23.91 7.34
CA LEU A 387 -24.71 -24.62 8.38
C LEU A 387 -25.00 -24.13 9.81
N HIS A 388 -25.26 -22.83 9.98
CA HIS A 388 -25.51 -22.21 11.28
C HIS A 388 -26.80 -22.71 11.95
N ASP A 389 -27.77 -23.24 11.19
CA ASP A 389 -29.04 -23.72 11.70
C ASP A 389 -28.90 -25.06 12.46
N TYR A 390 -27.74 -25.73 12.33
CA TYR A 390 -27.38 -27.01 12.98
C TYR A 390 -26.43 -26.85 14.17
N GLY A 391 -26.31 -25.64 14.70
CA GLY A 391 -25.53 -25.35 15.90
C GLY A 391 -24.18 -24.72 15.62
N THR A 392 -23.82 -23.80 16.49
CA THR A 392 -22.55 -23.04 16.41
C THR A 392 -21.38 -23.72 17.13
N GLY A 393 -21.68 -24.57 18.10
CA GLY A 393 -20.73 -25.36 18.88
C GLY A 393 -20.70 -26.83 18.42
N LYS A 394 -21.45 -27.69 19.11
CA LYS A 394 -21.55 -29.10 18.73
C LYS A 394 -22.55 -29.24 17.59
N LEU A 395 -22.05 -29.66 16.41
CA LEU A 395 -22.85 -29.82 15.20
C LEU A 395 -23.72 -31.07 15.28
N ASP A 396 -25.02 -30.94 14.99
CA ASP A 396 -25.87 -32.10 14.71
C ASP A 396 -25.55 -32.63 13.30
N ARG A 397 -24.55 -33.48 13.26
CA ARG A 397 -23.99 -34.00 12.01
C ARG A 397 -24.97 -34.90 11.25
N GLN A 398 -25.74 -35.69 11.96
CA GLN A 398 -26.67 -36.65 11.35
C GLN A 398 -27.85 -35.93 10.69
N ALA A 399 -28.41 -34.94 11.38
CA ALA A 399 -29.49 -34.09 10.82
C ALA A 399 -28.99 -33.32 9.59
N LEU A 400 -27.78 -32.76 9.68
CA LEU A 400 -27.20 -32.03 8.57
C LEU A 400 -26.92 -32.88 7.34
N GLU A 401 -26.35 -34.08 7.50
CA GLU A 401 -26.12 -35.04 6.39
C GLU A 401 -27.42 -35.44 5.69
N ALA A 402 -28.47 -35.69 6.48
CA ALA A 402 -29.79 -36.03 5.95
C ALA A 402 -30.35 -34.85 5.13
N ASP A 403 -30.28 -33.63 5.65
CA ASP A 403 -30.82 -32.46 5.00
C ASP A 403 -30.01 -32.03 3.75
N ILE A 404 -28.69 -32.22 3.75
CA ILE A 404 -27.86 -32.04 2.56
C ILE A 404 -28.29 -33.00 1.47
N SER A 405 -28.57 -34.25 1.83
CA SER A 405 -28.96 -35.29 0.88
C SER A 405 -30.35 -35.01 0.27
N VAL A 406 -31.29 -34.53 1.08
CA VAL A 406 -32.67 -34.23 0.66
C VAL A 406 -32.74 -32.88 -0.13
N ASN A 407 -32.15 -31.82 0.40
CA ASN A 407 -32.23 -30.48 -0.20
C ASN A 407 -31.15 -30.24 -1.29
N GLY A 408 -30.26 -31.17 -1.50
CA GLY A 408 -29.28 -31.15 -2.59
C GLY A 408 -28.13 -30.15 -2.41
N GLY A 409 -27.86 -29.67 -1.17
CA GLY A 409 -26.74 -28.76 -0.96
C GLY A 409 -26.65 -28.13 0.43
N ILE A 410 -25.70 -27.23 0.61
CA ILE A 410 -25.47 -26.48 1.86
C ILE A 410 -24.90 -25.10 1.57
N VAL A 411 -25.30 -24.15 2.40
CA VAL A 411 -24.71 -22.80 2.45
C VAL A 411 -23.89 -22.66 3.73
N ALA A 412 -22.67 -22.10 3.64
CA ALA A 412 -21.81 -21.86 4.78
C ALA A 412 -20.93 -20.62 4.57
N CYS A 413 -20.43 -20.06 5.68
CA CYS A 413 -19.29 -19.15 5.60
C CYS A 413 -18.03 -19.95 5.21
N ILE A 414 -17.17 -19.39 4.36
CA ILE A 414 -15.95 -20.07 3.88
C ILE A 414 -15.03 -20.52 5.01
N ASN A 415 -15.00 -19.79 6.13
CA ASN A 415 -14.24 -20.17 7.32
C ASN A 415 -14.69 -21.50 7.96
N SER A 416 -15.87 -21.96 7.61
CA SER A 416 -16.45 -23.24 8.06
C SER A 416 -16.34 -24.37 7.02
N ALA A 417 -15.54 -24.20 5.96
CA ALA A 417 -15.38 -25.18 4.89
C ALA A 417 -15.00 -26.56 5.42
N HIS A 418 -14.12 -26.64 6.42
CA HIS A 418 -13.70 -27.89 7.08
C HIS A 418 -14.84 -28.67 7.73
N ARG A 419 -15.93 -28.00 8.17
CA ARG A 419 -17.10 -28.62 8.75
C ARG A 419 -18.04 -29.19 7.67
N VAL A 420 -17.94 -28.67 6.45
CA VAL A 420 -18.83 -29.01 5.32
C VAL A 420 -18.21 -30.02 4.38
N ALA A 421 -16.92 -29.90 4.07
CA ALA A 421 -16.25 -30.64 3.00
C ALA A 421 -16.41 -32.18 3.12
N GLN A 422 -16.35 -32.70 4.35
CA GLN A 422 -16.46 -34.12 4.63
C GLN A 422 -17.90 -34.65 4.55
N LEU A 423 -18.91 -33.78 4.57
CA LEU A 423 -20.34 -34.16 4.56
C LEU A 423 -20.91 -34.23 3.16
N ILE A 424 -20.18 -33.75 2.15
CA ILE A 424 -20.70 -33.66 0.77
C ILE A 424 -20.61 -35.03 0.08
N PRO A 425 -21.72 -35.63 -0.37
CA PRO A 425 -21.75 -36.93 -1.10
C PRO A 425 -20.78 -36.91 -2.29
N LYS A 426 -19.90 -37.93 -2.36
CA LYS A 426 -18.83 -38.00 -3.37
C LYS A 426 -19.29 -38.44 -4.76
N ASP A 427 -20.42 -39.13 -4.83
CA ASP A 427 -21.02 -39.70 -6.03
C ASP A 427 -21.82 -38.72 -6.89
N ARG A 428 -22.11 -37.53 -6.37
CA ARG A 428 -22.88 -36.48 -7.08
C ARG A 428 -21.97 -35.40 -7.64
N PRO A 429 -22.25 -34.89 -8.87
CA PRO A 429 -21.49 -33.75 -9.42
C PRO A 429 -21.68 -32.49 -8.57
N LEU A 430 -20.57 -31.79 -8.24
CA LEU A 430 -20.57 -30.65 -7.34
C LEU A 430 -20.65 -29.32 -8.11
N LEU A 431 -21.60 -28.48 -7.76
CA LEU A 431 -21.57 -27.04 -8.08
C LEU A 431 -21.05 -26.28 -6.85
N LEU A 432 -19.89 -25.68 -6.98
CA LEU A 432 -19.33 -24.78 -5.95
C LEU A 432 -19.65 -23.34 -6.30
N VAL A 433 -20.49 -22.69 -5.52
CA VAL A 433 -20.82 -21.26 -5.68
C VAL A 433 -20.03 -20.46 -4.65
N ILE A 434 -19.31 -19.44 -5.09
CA ILE A 434 -18.61 -18.49 -4.21
C ILE A 434 -19.23 -17.10 -4.45
N ASP A 435 -20.07 -16.69 -3.52
CA ASP A 435 -20.73 -15.39 -3.57
C ASP A 435 -19.83 -14.32 -2.95
N GLU A 436 -19.89 -13.09 -3.48
CA GLU A 436 -18.94 -12.00 -3.18
C GLU A 436 -17.49 -12.55 -3.22
N ALA A 437 -17.12 -13.14 -4.35
CA ALA A 437 -15.99 -14.07 -4.48
C ALA A 437 -14.64 -13.47 -4.08
N ALA A 438 -14.34 -12.22 -4.46
CA ALA A 438 -13.10 -11.58 -4.10
C ALA A 438 -13.04 -11.25 -2.60
N GLN A 439 -14.16 -10.87 -2.00
CA GLN A 439 -14.25 -10.67 -0.55
C GLN A 439 -14.10 -12.01 0.17
N THR A 440 -14.88 -13.02 -0.20
CA THR A 440 -14.90 -14.36 0.41
C THR A 440 -13.52 -14.99 0.41
N LEU A 441 -12.82 -15.00 -0.73
CA LEU A 441 -11.48 -15.56 -0.84
C LEU A 441 -10.41 -14.71 -0.14
N THR A 442 -10.58 -13.39 -0.11
CA THR A 442 -9.66 -12.52 0.63
C THR A 442 -9.79 -12.73 2.14
N ASP A 443 -11.03 -12.85 2.65
CA ASP A 443 -11.29 -13.10 4.07
C ASP A 443 -10.76 -14.48 4.50
N ALA A 444 -10.91 -15.49 3.65
CA ALA A 444 -10.28 -16.80 3.86
C ALA A 444 -8.74 -16.71 3.90
N ALA A 445 -8.15 -15.95 3.01
CA ALA A 445 -6.69 -15.82 2.91
C ALA A 445 -6.05 -14.90 3.97
N GLN A 446 -6.79 -13.90 4.50
CA GLN A 446 -6.30 -12.94 5.50
C GLN A 446 -6.92 -13.12 6.88
N GLY A 447 -7.96 -13.94 6.99
CA GLY A 447 -8.82 -14.02 8.16
C GLY A 447 -8.07 -14.35 9.44
N GLY A 448 -8.15 -13.44 10.42
CA GLY A 448 -7.58 -13.63 11.75
C GLY A 448 -8.18 -14.81 12.53
N THR A 449 -9.32 -15.33 12.09
CA THR A 449 -10.00 -16.51 12.63
C THR A 449 -9.33 -17.83 12.25
N LEU A 450 -8.46 -17.82 11.22
CA LEU A 450 -7.74 -19.01 10.73
C LEU A 450 -6.32 -19.17 11.32
N LYS A 451 -5.95 -18.36 12.29
CA LYS A 451 -4.62 -18.43 12.93
C LYS A 451 -4.39 -19.80 13.58
N GLY A 452 -3.42 -20.53 13.06
CA GLY A 452 -2.95 -21.81 13.59
C GLY A 452 -3.36 -23.07 12.80
N GLU A 453 -4.46 -23.01 12.01
CA GLU A 453 -4.95 -24.16 11.22
C GLU A 453 -5.17 -23.76 9.74
N TRP A 454 -4.45 -22.76 9.29
CA TRP A 454 -4.65 -22.13 8.00
C TRP A 454 -4.46 -23.09 6.81
N SER A 455 -3.40 -23.90 6.80
CA SER A 455 -3.14 -24.85 5.72
C SER A 455 -4.22 -25.92 5.62
N ALA A 456 -4.59 -26.54 6.73
CA ALA A 456 -5.61 -27.60 6.73
C ALA A 456 -6.97 -27.13 6.23
N ARG A 457 -7.37 -25.89 6.55
CA ARG A 457 -8.66 -25.34 6.10
C ARG A 457 -8.67 -24.96 4.63
N TRP A 458 -7.53 -24.50 4.09
CA TRP A 458 -7.40 -24.27 2.64
C TRP A 458 -7.41 -25.57 1.85
N GLU A 459 -6.86 -26.67 2.39
CA GLU A 459 -6.93 -28.00 1.76
C GLU A 459 -8.37 -28.41 1.49
N ASP A 460 -9.28 -28.20 2.44
CA ASP A 460 -10.71 -28.49 2.26
C ASP A 460 -11.34 -27.62 1.16
N VAL A 461 -11.05 -26.32 1.14
CA VAL A 461 -11.54 -25.41 0.09
C VAL A 461 -10.99 -25.81 -1.27
N ILE A 462 -9.69 -26.08 -1.37
CA ILE A 462 -9.03 -26.51 -2.60
C ILE A 462 -9.59 -27.87 -3.04
N GLY A 463 -9.78 -28.81 -2.12
CA GLY A 463 -10.40 -30.10 -2.40
C GLY A 463 -11.79 -29.98 -3.03
N LEU A 464 -12.62 -29.05 -2.53
CA LEU A 464 -13.92 -28.76 -3.13
C LEU A 464 -13.79 -28.09 -4.51
N MET A 465 -12.82 -27.20 -4.70
CA MET A 465 -12.55 -26.56 -5.99
C MET A 465 -12.09 -27.58 -7.04
N LEU A 466 -11.14 -28.44 -6.70
CA LEU A 466 -10.65 -29.52 -7.56
C LEU A 466 -11.78 -30.49 -7.95
N ARG A 467 -12.62 -30.85 -6.99
CA ARG A 467 -13.77 -31.72 -7.24
C ARG A 467 -14.80 -31.05 -8.14
N ALA A 468 -15.11 -29.76 -7.92
CA ALA A 468 -16.04 -29.01 -8.76
C ALA A 468 -15.49 -28.85 -10.20
N ALA A 469 -14.20 -28.66 -10.36
CA ALA A 469 -13.55 -28.62 -11.68
C ALA A 469 -13.54 -29.99 -12.38
N ASN A 470 -13.54 -31.08 -11.62
CA ASN A 470 -13.53 -32.46 -12.17
C ASN A 470 -14.96 -33.02 -12.28
N GLY A 471 -15.70 -32.61 -13.31
CA GLY A 471 -17.07 -33.13 -13.60
C GLY A 471 -18.20 -32.36 -12.94
N GLY A 472 -17.93 -31.38 -12.11
CA GLY A 472 -18.87 -30.39 -11.58
C GLY A 472 -18.78 -29.04 -12.28
N ALA A 473 -18.99 -27.92 -11.54
CA ALA A 473 -18.78 -26.55 -12.00
C ALA A 473 -18.45 -25.62 -10.83
N ILE A 474 -17.75 -24.52 -11.12
CA ILE A 474 -17.49 -23.46 -10.15
C ILE A 474 -18.20 -22.19 -10.62
N ALA A 475 -18.91 -21.50 -9.74
CA ALA A 475 -19.60 -20.25 -10.02
C ALA A 475 -19.08 -19.14 -9.09
N LEU A 476 -18.58 -18.04 -9.66
CA LEU A 476 -18.12 -16.87 -8.95
C LEU A 476 -19.07 -15.69 -9.19
N ALA A 477 -19.47 -14.99 -8.18
CA ALA A 477 -20.36 -13.85 -8.32
C ALA A 477 -19.88 -12.67 -7.47
N GLU A 478 -19.82 -11.47 -8.06
CA GLU A 478 -19.53 -10.22 -7.34
C GLU A 478 -19.81 -8.99 -8.21
N ASP A 479 -20.07 -7.83 -7.58
CA ASP A 479 -20.05 -6.54 -8.24
C ASP A 479 -18.60 -6.04 -8.31
N GLY A 480 -17.99 -6.01 -9.47
CA GLY A 480 -16.58 -5.61 -9.64
C GLY A 480 -15.58 -6.75 -9.44
N LEU A 481 -15.99 -7.98 -9.76
CA LEU A 481 -15.10 -9.14 -9.78
C LEU A 481 -13.84 -8.85 -10.60
N ASP A 482 -12.68 -9.14 -10.02
CA ASP A 482 -11.39 -8.86 -10.64
C ASP A 482 -10.72 -10.11 -11.23
N GLN A 483 -9.78 -9.88 -12.18
CA GLN A 483 -9.04 -10.97 -12.82
C GLN A 483 -8.19 -11.77 -11.83
N ALA A 484 -7.69 -11.16 -10.76
CA ALA A 484 -6.86 -11.85 -9.78
C ALA A 484 -7.64 -12.94 -9.05
N THR A 485 -8.91 -12.69 -8.74
CA THR A 485 -9.82 -13.65 -8.12
C THR A 485 -10.10 -14.85 -9.04
N ILE A 486 -10.36 -14.58 -10.32
CA ILE A 486 -10.57 -15.66 -11.32
C ILE A 486 -9.32 -16.51 -11.49
N THR A 487 -8.16 -15.86 -11.60
CA THR A 487 -6.86 -16.52 -11.76
C THR A 487 -6.54 -17.40 -10.54
N LEU A 488 -6.79 -16.90 -9.32
CA LEU A 488 -6.60 -17.72 -8.11
C LEU A 488 -7.44 -19.00 -8.17
N VAL A 489 -8.75 -18.88 -8.44
CA VAL A 489 -9.63 -20.05 -8.50
C VAL A 489 -9.22 -21.00 -9.63
N GLN A 490 -8.78 -20.46 -10.76
CA GLN A 490 -8.29 -21.25 -11.89
C GLN A 490 -7.03 -22.05 -11.52
N GLU A 491 -6.06 -21.41 -10.87
CA GLU A 491 -4.83 -22.06 -10.42
C GLU A 491 -5.08 -23.12 -9.34
N LEU A 492 -5.96 -22.83 -8.38
CA LEU A 492 -6.28 -23.76 -7.29
C LEU A 492 -7.15 -24.93 -7.74
N SER A 493 -8.04 -24.73 -8.71
CA SER A 493 -8.95 -25.76 -9.20
C SER A 493 -8.41 -26.57 -10.38
N GLY A 494 -7.38 -26.06 -11.08
CA GLY A 494 -6.88 -26.64 -12.32
C GLY A 494 -7.87 -26.54 -13.50
N ALA A 495 -8.95 -25.77 -13.38
CA ALA A 495 -9.96 -25.67 -14.44
C ALA A 495 -9.41 -24.97 -15.69
N ALA A 496 -9.49 -25.68 -16.82
CA ALA A 496 -8.98 -25.16 -18.11
C ALA A 496 -9.94 -24.16 -18.77
N LEU A 497 -11.24 -24.25 -18.47
CA LEU A 497 -12.27 -23.45 -19.12
C LEU A 497 -12.84 -22.38 -18.18
N VAL A 498 -12.86 -21.13 -18.64
CA VAL A 498 -13.44 -20.00 -17.93
C VAL A 498 -14.52 -19.33 -18.81
N ARG A 499 -15.69 -19.09 -18.25
CA ARG A 499 -16.84 -18.45 -18.89
C ARG A 499 -17.26 -17.21 -18.11
N GLY A 500 -17.26 -16.05 -18.76
CA GLY A 500 -17.55 -14.76 -18.15
C GLY A 500 -18.85 -14.13 -18.62
N PHE A 501 -19.64 -13.70 -17.67
CA PHE A 501 -20.87 -12.96 -17.92
C PHE A 501 -20.83 -11.62 -17.18
N ARG A 502 -21.01 -10.52 -17.93
CA ARG A 502 -21.08 -9.18 -17.35
C ARG A 502 -22.47 -8.60 -17.56
N HIS A 503 -22.98 -7.92 -16.54
CA HIS A 503 -24.23 -7.16 -16.64
C HIS A 503 -24.05 -5.78 -16.05
N THR A 504 -24.37 -4.74 -16.83
CA THR A 504 -24.39 -3.36 -16.37
C THR A 504 -25.85 -2.97 -16.07
N ARG A 505 -26.11 -2.62 -14.81
CA ARG A 505 -27.45 -2.19 -14.42
C ARG A 505 -27.73 -0.77 -14.89
N GLU A 506 -28.82 -0.59 -15.61
CA GLU A 506 -29.42 0.72 -15.86
C GLU A 506 -30.20 1.15 -14.61
N ALA A 507 -29.67 2.10 -13.85
CA ALA A 507 -30.30 2.61 -12.65
C ALA A 507 -30.38 4.14 -12.70
N THR A 508 -31.38 4.73 -12.04
CA THR A 508 -31.47 6.18 -11.88
C THR A 508 -30.23 6.70 -11.15
N PRO A 509 -29.50 7.66 -11.74
CA PRO A 509 -28.29 8.21 -11.12
C PRO A 509 -28.58 8.82 -9.74
N TRP A 510 -27.70 8.59 -8.79
CA TRP A 510 -27.74 9.30 -7.51
C TRP A 510 -27.11 10.69 -7.66
N PRO A 511 -27.70 11.75 -7.14
CA PRO A 511 -26.99 13.00 -6.91
C PRO A 511 -26.07 12.82 -5.69
N VAL A 512 -24.75 12.92 -5.91
CA VAL A 512 -23.75 12.68 -4.88
C VAL A 512 -22.93 13.94 -4.64
N THR A 513 -22.84 14.37 -3.39
CA THR A 513 -21.93 15.42 -2.95
C THR A 513 -20.82 14.80 -2.13
N LEU A 514 -19.58 14.78 -2.66
CA LEU A 514 -18.41 14.24 -1.99
C LEU A 514 -17.56 15.34 -1.38
N ASN A 515 -17.44 15.36 -0.05
CA ASN A 515 -16.66 16.32 0.70
C ASN A 515 -15.24 15.77 0.92
N GLN A 516 -14.28 16.25 0.14
CA GLN A 516 -12.90 15.79 0.16
C GLN A 516 -11.99 16.60 1.10
N ALA A 517 -12.11 17.91 1.08
CA ALA A 517 -11.28 18.83 1.86
C ALA A 517 -12.09 19.71 2.83
N THR A 518 -13.40 19.47 2.91
CA THR A 518 -14.27 20.16 3.86
C THR A 518 -13.93 19.71 5.28
N PRO A 519 -13.77 20.63 6.24
CA PRO A 519 -13.59 20.29 7.63
C PRO A 519 -14.70 19.36 8.14
N LEU A 520 -14.33 18.30 8.84
CA LEU A 520 -15.31 17.30 9.31
C LEU A 520 -16.35 17.90 10.25
N SER A 521 -15.97 18.88 11.06
CA SER A 521 -16.89 19.61 11.95
C SER A 521 -17.95 20.43 11.19
N GLU A 522 -17.60 20.98 10.03
CA GLU A 522 -18.57 21.65 9.17
C GLU A 522 -19.57 20.65 8.57
N TRP A 523 -19.07 19.53 8.02
CA TRP A 523 -19.90 18.48 7.45
C TRP A 523 -20.87 17.90 8.50
N ARG A 524 -20.38 17.63 9.73
CA ARG A 524 -21.21 17.19 10.87
C ARG A 524 -22.25 18.24 11.25
N GLY A 525 -21.87 19.52 11.22
CA GLY A 525 -22.78 20.64 11.49
C GLY A 525 -23.94 20.69 10.48
N ARG A 526 -23.63 20.47 9.19
CA ARG A 526 -24.66 20.39 8.14
C ARG A 526 -25.61 19.20 8.35
N LEU A 527 -25.07 18.03 8.73
CA LEU A 527 -25.86 16.84 9.07
C LEU A 527 -26.84 17.13 10.23
N LEU A 528 -26.34 17.70 11.34
CA LEU A 528 -27.20 18.04 12.50
C LEU A 528 -28.25 19.11 12.15
N ALA A 529 -27.92 20.07 11.30
CA ALA A 529 -28.88 21.09 10.86
C ALA A 529 -30.03 20.48 10.05
N ARG A 530 -29.73 19.50 9.17
CA ARG A 530 -30.78 18.79 8.41
C ARG A 530 -31.65 17.93 9.33
N LEU A 531 -31.10 17.23 10.30
CA LEU A 531 -31.87 16.51 11.31
C LEU A 531 -32.79 17.44 12.11
N LYS A 532 -32.29 18.60 12.55
CA LYS A 532 -33.09 19.62 13.25
C LYS A 532 -34.19 20.22 12.38
N ALA A 533 -34.01 20.26 11.07
CA ALA A 533 -35.03 20.70 10.12
C ALA A 533 -36.10 19.64 9.87
N GLY A 534 -35.99 18.45 10.46
CA GLY A 534 -36.99 17.37 10.35
C GLY A 534 -36.65 16.31 9.29
N ASP A 535 -35.52 16.41 8.60
CA ASP A 535 -35.15 15.42 7.58
C ASP A 535 -34.97 14.03 8.20
N ARG A 536 -35.40 13.01 7.47
CA ARG A 536 -35.11 11.59 7.75
C ARG A 536 -33.81 11.20 7.08
N ILE A 537 -32.87 10.76 7.87
CA ILE A 537 -31.49 10.52 7.38
C ILE A 537 -31.09 9.07 7.63
N LEU A 538 -30.60 8.42 6.58
CA LEU A 538 -29.81 7.21 6.69
C LEU A 538 -28.32 7.57 6.76
N PHE A 539 -27.69 7.25 7.90
CA PHE A 539 -26.25 7.45 8.08
C PHE A 539 -25.51 6.10 7.95
N VAL A 540 -24.61 6.01 6.99
CA VAL A 540 -23.78 4.81 6.78
C VAL A 540 -22.33 5.12 7.08
N THR A 541 -21.66 4.26 7.84
CA THR A 541 -20.29 4.52 8.26
C THR A 541 -19.48 3.24 8.44
N THR A 542 -18.17 3.34 8.20
CA THR A 542 -17.18 2.30 8.52
C THR A 542 -16.60 2.46 9.92
N SER A 543 -17.03 3.45 10.68
CA SER A 543 -16.59 3.78 12.04
C SER A 543 -17.71 3.65 13.07
N ARG A 544 -17.73 2.52 13.80
CA ARG A 544 -18.67 2.33 14.95
C ARG A 544 -18.56 3.48 15.96
N LYS A 545 -17.34 3.96 16.21
CA LYS A 545 -17.13 5.10 17.12
C LYS A 545 -17.81 6.38 16.66
N GLU A 546 -17.82 6.63 15.35
CA GLU A 546 -18.53 7.81 14.82
C GLU A 546 -20.04 7.62 14.88
N GLY A 547 -20.54 6.40 14.63
CA GLY A 547 -21.96 6.08 14.82
C GLY A 547 -22.43 6.36 16.25
N ARG A 548 -21.68 5.94 17.28
CA ARG A 548 -21.96 6.23 18.71
C ARG A 548 -21.94 7.74 19.01
N ARG A 549 -20.98 8.47 18.44
CA ARG A 549 -20.90 9.94 18.64
C ARG A 549 -22.07 10.66 18.00
N LEU A 550 -22.44 10.28 16.78
CA LEU A 550 -23.58 10.86 16.09
C LEU A 550 -24.88 10.58 16.83
N GLU A 551 -25.09 9.34 17.30
CA GLU A 551 -26.25 8.97 18.12
C GLU A 551 -26.37 9.88 19.34
N ARG A 552 -25.28 10.11 20.06
CA ARG A 552 -25.23 10.98 21.23
C ARG A 552 -25.48 12.47 20.87
N ALA A 553 -24.86 12.93 19.81
CA ALA A 553 -25.01 14.29 19.33
C ALA A 553 -26.45 14.57 18.83
N ALA A 554 -27.05 13.63 18.12
CA ALA A 554 -28.44 13.71 17.66
C ALA A 554 -29.42 13.72 18.84
N LYS A 555 -29.21 12.88 19.86
CA LYS A 555 -30.03 12.88 21.08
C LYS A 555 -29.92 14.24 21.80
N ALA A 556 -28.72 14.79 21.93
CA ALA A 556 -28.51 16.12 22.51
C ALA A 556 -29.16 17.24 21.67
N ALA A 557 -29.33 17.02 20.37
CA ALA A 557 -30.00 17.94 19.46
C ALA A 557 -31.54 17.80 19.44
N GLY A 558 -32.13 16.90 20.29
CA GLY A 558 -33.55 16.68 20.42
C GLY A 558 -34.15 15.61 19.49
N ILE A 559 -33.29 14.85 18.78
CA ILE A 559 -33.75 13.76 17.91
C ILE A 559 -34.03 12.52 18.78
N SER A 560 -35.32 12.24 19.03
CA SER A 560 -35.75 11.15 19.91
C SER A 560 -35.88 9.80 19.20
N VAL A 561 -36.33 9.78 17.95
CA VAL A 561 -36.53 8.54 17.19
C VAL A 561 -35.30 8.25 16.35
N GLN A 562 -34.38 7.52 16.95
CA GLN A 562 -33.10 7.13 16.32
C GLN A 562 -32.72 5.70 16.65
N HIS A 563 -32.13 5.02 15.68
CA HIS A 563 -31.65 3.66 15.84
C HIS A 563 -30.21 3.52 15.28
N ARG A 564 -29.38 2.80 16.02
CA ARG A 564 -28.04 2.42 15.59
C ARG A 564 -27.95 0.91 15.49
N ILE A 565 -27.55 0.43 14.32
CA ILE A 565 -27.41 -0.98 14.00
C ILE A 565 -25.94 -1.26 13.67
N ASP A 566 -25.25 -1.87 14.63
CA ASP A 566 -23.86 -2.32 14.51
C ASP A 566 -23.65 -3.64 15.26
N SER A 567 -22.42 -4.12 15.34
CA SER A 567 -22.10 -5.37 16.02
C SER A 567 -22.38 -5.36 17.52
N GLU A 568 -22.51 -4.21 18.13
CA GLU A 568 -22.79 -4.02 19.55
C GLU A 568 -24.31 -4.02 19.81
N THR A 569 -25.06 -3.24 19.02
CA THR A 569 -26.50 -3.07 19.24
C THR A 569 -27.36 -4.18 18.62
N ASN A 570 -26.82 -4.93 17.65
CA ASN A 570 -27.50 -6.09 17.04
C ASN A 570 -27.19 -7.42 17.74
N GLU A 571 -26.65 -7.36 18.93
CA GLU A 571 -26.36 -8.55 19.70
C GLU A 571 -27.64 -9.34 20.05
N GLY A 572 -27.55 -10.66 20.00
CA GLY A 572 -28.72 -11.54 20.19
C GLY A 572 -29.78 -11.44 19.11
N GLY A 573 -29.49 -10.78 17.98
CA GLY A 573 -30.46 -10.64 16.88
C GLY A 573 -31.54 -9.60 17.14
N ARG A 574 -31.29 -8.60 17.98
CA ARG A 574 -32.24 -7.53 18.34
C ARG A 574 -32.90 -6.85 17.14
N TYR A 575 -32.21 -6.75 16.02
CA TYR A 575 -32.69 -6.15 14.78
C TYR A 575 -32.98 -7.19 13.69
N ARG A 576 -33.26 -8.44 14.06
CA ARG A 576 -33.60 -9.50 13.09
C ARG A 576 -34.74 -9.07 12.18
N ASP A 577 -35.83 -8.53 12.75
CA ASP A 577 -36.99 -8.08 12.01
C ASP A 577 -36.67 -6.98 10.99
N PHE A 578 -35.68 -6.12 11.31
CA PHE A 578 -35.19 -5.12 10.36
C PHE A 578 -34.46 -5.78 9.18
N PHE A 579 -33.65 -6.81 9.41
CA PHE A 579 -32.98 -7.50 8.31
C PHE A 579 -33.88 -8.38 7.48
N GLU A 580 -34.96 -8.91 8.08
CA GLU A 580 -35.95 -9.76 7.39
C GLU A 580 -36.92 -8.94 6.56
N ALA A 581 -37.39 -7.79 7.07
CA ALA A 581 -38.39 -6.94 6.43
C ALA A 581 -38.10 -5.45 6.69
N PRO A 582 -37.02 -4.87 6.07
CA PRO A 582 -36.58 -3.51 6.39
C PRO A 582 -37.63 -2.43 6.17
N GLU A 583 -38.43 -2.54 5.14
CA GLU A 583 -39.50 -1.62 4.84
C GLU A 583 -40.61 -1.63 5.93
N ALA A 584 -41.13 -2.79 6.29
CA ALA A 584 -42.11 -2.93 7.34
C ALA A 584 -41.61 -2.38 8.67
N TRP A 585 -40.33 -2.66 8.98
CA TRP A 585 -39.68 -2.16 10.19
C TRP A 585 -39.60 -0.63 10.22
N LEU A 586 -39.21 0.00 9.10
CA LEU A 586 -39.10 1.45 8.98
C LEU A 586 -40.47 2.13 9.24
N TYR A 587 -41.57 1.54 8.75
CA TYR A 587 -42.94 2.08 9.00
C TYR A 587 -43.42 1.86 10.42
N THR A 588 -42.98 0.81 11.07
CA THR A 588 -43.31 0.53 12.46
C THR A 588 -42.60 1.45 13.43
N HIS A 589 -41.29 1.69 13.17
CA HIS A 589 -40.41 2.42 14.12
C HIS A 589 -40.20 3.88 13.76
N LEU A 590 -40.52 4.28 12.53
CA LEU A 590 -40.44 5.65 12.00
C LEU A 590 -39.17 6.41 12.38
N PRO A 591 -37.96 5.84 12.18
CA PRO A 591 -36.74 6.50 12.59
C PRO A 591 -36.46 7.77 11.77
N GLN A 592 -36.21 8.88 12.48
CA GLN A 592 -35.66 10.09 11.84
C GLN A 592 -34.18 9.92 11.49
N LEU A 593 -33.42 9.19 12.32
CA LEU A 593 -32.03 8.84 12.08
C LEU A 593 -31.85 7.32 12.20
N LEU A 594 -31.37 6.69 11.12
CA LEU A 594 -30.91 5.31 11.14
C LEU A 594 -29.42 5.26 10.87
N ILE A 595 -28.63 4.70 11.78
CA ILE A 595 -27.18 4.57 11.66
C ILE A 595 -26.84 3.11 11.36
N LEU A 596 -26.20 2.86 10.22
CA LEU A 596 -25.74 1.53 9.81
C LEU A 596 -24.21 1.45 9.77
N SER A 597 -23.66 0.43 10.37
CA SER A 597 -22.22 0.10 10.27
C SER A 597 -21.99 -1.14 9.38
N PRO A 598 -20.71 -1.50 9.06
CA PRO A 598 -20.42 -2.66 8.23
C PRO A 598 -20.92 -4.02 8.73
N SER A 599 -21.25 -4.18 10.01
CA SER A 599 -21.89 -5.41 10.51
C SER A 599 -23.29 -5.61 9.94
N GLY A 600 -23.92 -4.56 9.41
CA GLY A 600 -25.12 -4.63 8.58
C GLY A 600 -24.84 -4.75 7.07
N LYS A 601 -23.59 -5.11 6.67
CA LYS A 601 -23.14 -5.08 5.27
C LYS A 601 -23.85 -6.04 4.34
N THR A 602 -24.31 -7.16 4.83
CA THR A 602 -24.59 -8.32 3.99
C THR A 602 -26.05 -8.66 4.02
N GLY A 603 -26.62 -8.82 2.85
CA GLY A 603 -27.97 -9.22 2.65
C GLY A 603 -29.05 -8.12 2.75
N LEU A 604 -28.76 -6.96 3.37
CA LEU A 604 -29.69 -5.86 3.50
C LEU A 604 -29.91 -5.14 2.17
N SER A 605 -31.15 -5.04 1.73
CA SER A 605 -31.58 -4.14 0.66
C SER A 605 -32.84 -3.40 1.13
N ILE A 606 -32.79 -2.09 1.10
CA ILE A 606 -33.93 -1.23 1.41
C ILE A 606 -34.38 -0.62 0.09
N GLU A 607 -35.45 -1.17 -0.47
CA GLU A 607 -36.00 -0.77 -1.78
C GLU A 607 -36.75 0.57 -1.69
N GLY A 608 -37.23 0.95 -0.50
CA GLY A 608 -37.65 2.30 -0.13
C GLY A 608 -38.86 2.86 -0.83
N GLY A 609 -39.60 2.07 -1.58
CA GLY A 609 -40.76 2.54 -2.30
C GLY A 609 -42.05 2.18 -1.57
N ILE A 610 -42.41 2.87 -0.47
CA ILE A 610 -43.53 2.41 0.33
C ILE A 610 -44.66 3.42 0.47
N THR A 611 -44.46 4.61 -0.02
CA THR A 611 -45.56 5.57 -0.11
C THR A 611 -45.75 6.09 -1.52
N ALA A 612 -46.96 6.51 -1.82
CA ALA A 612 -47.27 7.36 -2.98
C ALA A 612 -46.41 8.66 -2.99
N ALA A 613 -45.73 8.96 -1.87
CA ALA A 613 -44.88 10.14 -1.67
C ALA A 613 -43.39 9.91 -1.95
N GLY A 614 -42.93 8.67 -2.26
CA GLY A 614 -41.54 8.39 -2.61
C GLY A 614 -40.68 7.73 -1.54
N ALA A 615 -39.42 8.03 -1.49
CA ALA A 615 -38.41 7.40 -0.63
C ALA A 615 -38.65 7.71 0.87
N TYR A 616 -38.35 6.74 1.75
CA TYR A 616 -38.52 6.93 3.21
C TYR A 616 -37.48 7.94 3.76
N PHE A 617 -36.20 7.81 3.40
CA PHE A 617 -35.17 8.77 3.79
C PHE A 617 -35.01 9.87 2.74
N ASP A 618 -34.89 11.11 3.20
CA ASP A 618 -34.68 12.29 2.35
C ASP A 618 -33.25 12.32 1.79
N SER A 619 -32.28 11.75 2.52
CA SER A 619 -30.89 11.68 2.09
C SER A 619 -30.12 10.56 2.79
N VAL A 620 -29.01 10.14 2.16
CA VAL A 620 -28.04 9.21 2.72
C VAL A 620 -26.74 9.98 3.04
N TRP A 621 -26.23 9.83 4.25
CA TRP A 621 -24.98 10.43 4.68
C TRP A 621 -23.93 9.36 4.92
N GLY A 622 -22.77 9.45 4.25
CA GLY A 622 -21.68 8.48 4.31
C GLY A 622 -20.41 9.02 4.96
N TYR A 623 -19.88 8.31 5.95
CA TYR A 623 -18.61 8.65 6.59
C TYR A 623 -17.63 7.48 6.47
N PHE A 624 -16.59 7.64 5.63
CA PHE A 624 -15.66 6.57 5.26
C PHE A 624 -14.19 6.90 5.55
N PRO A 625 -13.75 6.90 6.82
CA PRO A 625 -12.41 7.32 7.21
C PRO A 625 -11.32 6.26 7.02
N VAL A 626 -11.65 4.98 6.88
CA VAL A 626 -10.68 3.87 7.11
C VAL A 626 -10.71 2.75 6.07
N LEU A 627 -11.83 2.46 5.41
CA LEU A 627 -11.98 1.28 4.55
C LEU A 627 -11.80 1.60 3.06
N ASP A 628 -11.77 0.52 2.27
CA ASP A 628 -11.66 0.59 0.83
C ASP A 628 -12.94 1.09 0.14
N THR A 629 -12.78 1.45 -1.10
CA THR A 629 -13.85 2.00 -1.94
C THR A 629 -15.01 1.01 -2.14
N ASP A 630 -14.70 -0.30 -2.24
CA ASP A 630 -15.72 -1.32 -2.51
C ASP A 630 -16.68 -1.45 -1.31
N THR A 631 -16.14 -1.39 -0.08
CA THR A 631 -16.97 -1.35 1.14
C THR A 631 -17.86 -0.09 1.21
N ALA A 632 -17.32 1.08 0.84
CA ALA A 632 -18.11 2.32 0.84
C ALA A 632 -19.27 2.23 -0.16
N MET A 633 -19.01 1.72 -1.36
CA MET A 633 -20.04 1.50 -2.39
C MET A 633 -21.14 0.54 -1.92
N GLN A 634 -20.75 -0.58 -1.27
CA GLN A 634 -21.71 -1.54 -0.72
C GLN A 634 -22.64 -0.89 0.31
N LEU A 635 -22.10 -0.08 1.23
CA LEU A 635 -22.89 0.60 2.25
C LEU A 635 -23.84 1.66 1.65
N LEU A 636 -23.35 2.47 0.71
CA LEU A 636 -24.17 3.47 0.01
C LEU A 636 -25.29 2.84 -0.80
N GLY A 637 -25.04 1.65 -1.36
CA GLY A 637 -25.99 0.91 -2.17
C GLY A 637 -27.07 0.15 -1.38
N ARG A 638 -27.01 0.12 -0.03
CA ARG A 638 -28.06 -0.53 0.79
C ARG A 638 -29.42 0.14 0.66
N TYR A 639 -29.44 1.43 0.47
CA TYR A 639 -30.64 2.20 0.18
C TYR A 639 -30.76 2.44 -1.33
N ARG A 640 -31.77 1.85 -1.97
CA ARG A 640 -31.91 1.86 -3.44
C ARG A 640 -32.44 3.16 -4.03
N PRO A 641 -33.36 3.89 -3.36
CA PRO A 641 -33.92 5.09 -3.93
C PRO A 641 -32.88 6.13 -4.33
N PRO A 642 -33.10 6.89 -5.43
CA PRO A 642 -32.12 7.85 -5.97
C PRO A 642 -32.13 9.19 -5.22
N VAL A 643 -32.12 9.16 -3.90
CA VAL A 643 -32.04 10.37 -3.05
C VAL A 643 -30.61 10.90 -2.99
N PRO A 644 -30.42 12.18 -2.61
CA PRO A 644 -29.10 12.77 -2.44
C PRO A 644 -28.20 11.99 -1.47
N ARG A 645 -26.91 11.86 -1.85
CA ARG A 645 -25.90 11.26 -1.00
C ARG A 645 -24.82 12.26 -0.65
N HIS A 646 -24.64 12.50 0.65
CA HIS A 646 -23.65 13.41 1.19
C HIS A 646 -22.51 12.63 1.83
N ILE A 647 -21.37 12.55 1.15
CA ILE A 647 -20.27 11.70 1.57
C ILE A 647 -19.12 12.54 2.09
N TRP A 648 -18.52 12.11 3.19
CA TRP A 648 -17.24 12.59 3.64
C TRP A 648 -16.21 11.46 3.54
N ALA A 649 -15.15 11.71 2.76
CA ALA A 649 -14.01 10.80 2.63
C ALA A 649 -12.71 11.62 2.63
N PRO A 650 -11.66 11.14 3.33
CA PRO A 650 -10.37 11.83 3.31
C PRO A 650 -9.72 11.67 1.93
N ALA A 651 -8.89 12.63 1.54
CA ALA A 651 -8.10 12.51 0.31
C ALA A 651 -7.09 11.36 0.37
N TYR A 652 -6.66 10.98 1.57
CA TYR A 652 -5.66 9.95 1.82
C TYR A 652 -6.02 9.16 3.08
N ILE A 653 -5.99 7.84 2.95
CA ILE A 653 -6.06 6.90 4.07
C ILE A 653 -4.70 6.21 4.15
N GLN A 654 -4.15 6.10 5.36
CA GLN A 654 -2.88 5.40 5.57
C GLN A 654 -3.02 3.92 5.18
N PRO A 655 -2.27 3.43 4.19
CA PRO A 655 -2.28 2.02 3.84
C PRO A 655 -1.81 1.13 4.97
N ASP A 656 -2.33 -0.07 5.03
CA ASP A 656 -1.88 -1.09 5.96
C ASP A 656 -0.53 -1.69 5.53
N ARG A 657 0.07 -2.49 6.42
CA ARG A 657 1.39 -3.07 6.19
C ARG A 657 1.48 -3.92 4.91
N ASN A 658 0.44 -4.69 4.63
CA ASN A 658 0.34 -5.57 3.48
C ASN A 658 -0.25 -4.88 2.23
N GLU A 659 -0.29 -3.55 2.23
CA GLU A 659 -0.79 -2.73 1.14
C GLU A 659 0.36 -1.85 0.63
N LYS A 660 0.89 -2.15 -0.55
CA LYS A 660 2.03 -1.47 -1.16
C LYS A 660 1.80 -1.25 -2.66
N PRO A 661 2.52 -0.31 -3.26
CA PRO A 661 2.41 -0.04 -4.70
C PRO A 661 2.92 -1.18 -5.59
N SER A 662 3.66 -2.14 -5.03
CA SER A 662 4.25 -3.26 -5.78
C SER A 662 3.85 -4.60 -5.18
N PRO A 663 3.30 -5.54 -5.98
CA PRO A 663 3.02 -6.89 -5.52
C PRO A 663 4.28 -7.60 -5.02
N LEU A 664 5.43 -7.44 -5.69
CA LEU A 664 6.71 -8.03 -5.26
C LEU A 664 7.12 -7.56 -3.87
N GLY A 665 6.91 -6.27 -3.55
CA GLY A 665 7.19 -5.75 -2.21
C GLY A 665 6.29 -6.35 -1.12
N ILE A 666 5.06 -6.73 -1.45
CA ILE A 666 4.13 -7.40 -0.54
C ILE A 666 4.53 -8.87 -0.38
N THR A 667 4.81 -9.58 -1.47
CA THR A 667 5.26 -10.98 -1.44
C THR A 667 6.53 -11.13 -0.61
N HIS A 668 7.54 -10.30 -0.86
CA HIS A 668 8.79 -10.31 -0.08
C HIS A 668 8.55 -10.06 1.41
N GLU A 669 7.58 -9.21 1.77
CA GLU A 669 7.24 -8.97 3.17
C GLU A 669 6.58 -10.19 3.81
N LEU A 670 5.64 -10.83 3.12
CA LEU A 670 4.99 -12.05 3.59
C LEU A 670 5.99 -13.17 3.79
N GLU A 671 6.93 -13.35 2.87
CA GLU A 671 8.01 -14.35 2.96
C GLU A 671 8.98 -14.05 4.11
N THR A 672 9.41 -12.80 4.24
CA THR A 672 10.31 -12.37 5.32
C THR A 672 9.65 -12.56 6.69
N GLU A 673 8.35 -12.27 6.80
CA GLU A 673 7.61 -12.47 8.04
C GLU A 673 7.47 -13.96 8.36
N ALA A 674 7.10 -14.79 7.38
CA ALA A 674 7.01 -16.23 7.55
C ALA A 674 8.35 -16.85 7.98
N ALA A 675 9.45 -16.44 7.35
CA ALA A 675 10.79 -16.88 7.71
C ALA A 675 11.17 -16.52 9.15
N ARG A 676 10.84 -15.29 9.60
CA ARG A 676 11.07 -14.84 10.98
C ARG A 676 10.24 -15.65 11.99
N TYR A 677 8.98 -15.94 11.69
CA TYR A 677 8.15 -16.79 12.55
C TYR A 677 8.69 -18.21 12.64
N ALA A 678 9.12 -18.79 11.52
CA ALA A 678 9.73 -20.11 11.50
C ALA A 678 11.02 -20.16 12.33
N GLN A 679 11.88 -19.12 12.25
CA GLN A 679 13.12 -19.05 13.00
C GLN A 679 12.91 -19.01 14.52
N HIS A 680 11.87 -18.30 14.99
CA HIS A 680 11.66 -18.06 16.44
C HIS A 680 10.52 -18.89 17.05
N GLY A 681 9.73 -19.58 16.22
CA GLY A 681 8.58 -20.37 16.65
C GLY A 681 8.87 -21.86 16.87
N GLY A 682 10.05 -22.35 16.49
CA GLY A 682 10.37 -23.77 16.54
C GLY A 682 9.62 -24.63 15.49
N PHE A 683 8.79 -24.01 14.67
CA PHE A 683 8.11 -24.67 13.56
C PHE A 683 9.11 -24.82 12.41
N GLY A 684 9.39 -26.07 12.00
CA GLY A 684 10.09 -26.32 10.76
C GLY A 684 9.43 -25.58 9.60
N GLN A 685 10.20 -25.17 8.58
CA GLN A 685 9.58 -24.73 7.34
C GLN A 685 8.74 -25.90 6.82
N ALA A 686 7.42 -25.71 6.76
CA ALA A 686 6.59 -26.63 6.01
C ALA A 686 7.10 -26.68 4.57
N PRO A 687 7.07 -27.85 3.90
CA PRO A 687 7.37 -27.93 2.48
C PRO A 687 6.55 -26.88 1.73
N ALA A 688 7.15 -26.21 0.75
CA ALA A 688 6.46 -25.21 -0.04
C ALA A 688 5.29 -25.87 -0.78
N ASP A 689 4.07 -25.53 -0.35
CA ASP A 689 2.85 -25.93 -1.04
C ASP A 689 2.76 -25.12 -2.35
N PRO A 690 2.57 -25.74 -3.52
CA PRO A 690 2.38 -25.04 -4.79
C PRO A 690 1.19 -24.07 -4.75
N HIS A 691 0.18 -24.32 -3.92
CA HIS A 691 -0.96 -23.43 -3.72
C HIS A 691 -0.60 -22.14 -2.95
N ASP A 692 0.39 -22.20 -2.07
CA ASP A 692 0.89 -21.05 -1.31
C ASP A 692 1.35 -19.92 -2.22
N ALA A 693 2.01 -20.24 -3.32
CA ALA A 693 2.50 -19.23 -4.28
C ALA A 693 1.32 -18.48 -4.97
N ALA A 694 0.26 -19.22 -5.32
CA ALA A 694 -0.94 -18.63 -5.91
C ALA A 694 -1.67 -17.71 -4.92
N ILE A 695 -1.83 -18.15 -3.67
CA ILE A 695 -2.47 -17.40 -2.59
C ILE A 695 -1.67 -16.13 -2.25
N LYS A 696 -0.34 -16.23 -2.10
CA LYS A 696 0.54 -15.08 -1.85
C LYS A 696 0.49 -14.06 -2.99
N ARG A 697 0.50 -14.51 -4.23
CA ARG A 697 0.35 -13.65 -5.41
C ARG A 697 -1.01 -12.94 -5.42
N TYR A 698 -2.08 -13.65 -5.13
CA TYR A 698 -3.42 -13.08 -5.00
C TYR A 698 -3.48 -12.00 -3.91
N LEU A 699 -2.99 -12.30 -2.71
CA LEU A 699 -2.93 -11.34 -1.60
C LEU A 699 -2.09 -10.11 -1.97
N ALA A 700 -1.00 -10.30 -2.71
CA ALA A 700 -0.15 -9.22 -3.17
C ALA A 700 -0.88 -8.28 -4.15
N LEU A 701 -1.63 -8.83 -5.11
CA LEU A 701 -2.44 -8.05 -6.05
C LEU A 701 -3.59 -7.31 -5.34
N ARG A 702 -4.28 -7.98 -4.40
CA ARG A 702 -5.33 -7.35 -3.57
C ARG A 702 -4.76 -6.25 -2.69
N GLY A 703 -3.60 -6.46 -2.08
CA GLY A 703 -2.91 -5.45 -1.29
C GLY A 703 -2.49 -4.23 -2.12
N GLN A 704 -2.03 -4.44 -3.35
CA GLN A 704 -1.74 -3.36 -4.29
C GLN A 704 -2.98 -2.55 -4.65
N ARG A 705 -4.11 -3.20 -4.93
CA ARG A 705 -5.39 -2.53 -5.22
C ARG A 705 -5.87 -1.71 -4.02
N ARG A 706 -5.86 -2.29 -2.81
CA ARG A 706 -6.24 -1.58 -1.58
C ARG A 706 -5.31 -0.40 -1.30
N TRP A 707 -4.01 -0.55 -1.53
CA TRP A 707 -3.08 0.57 -1.45
C TRP A 707 -3.49 1.71 -2.37
N SER A 708 -3.80 1.40 -3.62
CA SER A 708 -4.24 2.38 -4.61
C SER A 708 -5.51 3.12 -4.16
N GLN A 709 -6.51 2.38 -3.69
CA GLN A 709 -7.77 2.93 -3.19
C GLN A 709 -7.55 3.85 -1.98
N LYS A 710 -6.68 3.48 -1.05
CA LYS A 710 -6.43 4.24 0.19
C LYS A 710 -5.59 5.51 -0.02
N VAL A 711 -4.56 5.47 -0.87
CA VAL A 711 -3.73 6.66 -1.12
C VAL A 711 -4.45 7.74 -1.93
N GLN A 712 -5.57 7.40 -2.55
CA GLN A 712 -6.46 8.29 -3.27
C GLN A 712 -7.93 8.00 -2.90
N ALA A 713 -8.24 8.00 -1.61
CA ALA A 713 -9.51 7.49 -1.13
C ALA A 713 -10.72 8.24 -1.73
N ALA A 714 -10.74 9.56 -1.69
CA ALA A 714 -11.82 10.35 -2.27
C ALA A 714 -11.87 10.22 -3.81
N GLU A 715 -10.71 10.28 -4.49
CA GLU A 715 -10.64 10.16 -5.96
C GLU A 715 -11.07 8.75 -6.43
N SER A 716 -10.70 7.70 -5.70
CA SER A 716 -11.11 6.32 -5.99
C SER A 716 -12.62 6.13 -5.82
N LEU A 717 -13.18 6.72 -4.78
CA LEU A 717 -14.63 6.67 -4.54
C LEU A 717 -15.39 7.46 -5.62
N THR A 718 -14.90 8.64 -6.00
CA THR A 718 -15.45 9.44 -7.11
C THR A 718 -15.47 8.63 -8.40
N ALA A 719 -14.31 8.08 -8.79
CA ALA A 719 -14.20 7.28 -10.02
C ALA A 719 -15.13 6.07 -10.03
N ARG A 720 -15.31 5.40 -8.88
CA ARG A 720 -16.21 4.24 -8.77
C ARG A 720 -17.69 4.63 -8.83
N LEU A 721 -18.06 5.77 -8.24
CA LEU A 721 -19.42 6.32 -8.32
C LEU A 721 -19.76 6.75 -9.75
N GLU A 722 -18.85 7.46 -10.42
CA GLU A 722 -19.03 7.88 -11.82
C GLU A 722 -19.10 6.67 -12.77
N ALA A 723 -18.24 5.66 -12.56
CA ALA A 723 -18.31 4.40 -13.33
C ALA A 723 -19.62 3.62 -13.13
N ALA A 724 -20.27 3.80 -11.97
CA ALA A 724 -21.61 3.27 -11.71
C ALA A 724 -22.74 4.15 -12.26
N GLY A 725 -22.44 5.22 -13.00
CA GLY A 725 -23.38 6.12 -13.63
C GLY A 725 -23.94 7.23 -12.73
N HIS A 726 -23.37 7.46 -11.54
CA HIS A 726 -23.85 8.48 -10.61
C HIS A 726 -23.26 9.86 -10.91
N GLN A 727 -24.01 10.92 -10.55
CA GLN A 727 -23.58 12.32 -10.72
C GLN A 727 -22.84 12.78 -9.47
N VAL A 728 -21.52 13.01 -9.57
CA VAL A 728 -20.67 13.34 -8.43
C VAL A 728 -20.20 14.79 -8.48
N GLU A 729 -20.59 15.58 -7.47
CA GLU A 729 -20.02 16.90 -7.19
C GLU A 729 -18.98 16.80 -6.06
N VAL A 730 -17.75 17.20 -6.33
CA VAL A 730 -16.68 17.19 -5.34
C VAL A 730 -16.54 18.57 -4.71
N LEU A 731 -16.88 18.66 -3.41
CA LEU A 731 -16.70 19.88 -2.63
C LEU A 731 -15.32 19.91 -1.98
N THR A 732 -14.64 21.05 -2.16
CA THR A 732 -13.33 21.33 -1.57
C THR A 732 -13.38 22.65 -0.81
N GLY A 733 -12.76 22.71 0.38
CA GLY A 733 -12.75 23.90 1.23
C GLY A 733 -13.94 23.95 2.20
N GLY A 734 -14.05 25.06 2.92
CA GLY A 734 -15.03 25.30 3.98
C GLY A 734 -14.38 25.80 5.27
N ASN A 735 -15.18 26.15 6.25
CA ASN A 735 -14.72 26.68 7.53
C ASN A 735 -14.99 25.72 8.68
N PRO A 736 -13.99 25.42 9.54
CA PRO A 736 -14.20 24.58 10.71
C PRO A 736 -15.28 25.14 11.64
N ASN A 737 -16.25 24.30 11.99
CA ASN A 737 -17.26 24.64 12.99
C ASN A 737 -16.71 24.31 14.38
N LYS A 738 -16.19 25.33 15.09
CA LYS A 738 -15.58 25.14 16.41
C LYS A 738 -16.54 24.61 17.47
N ALA A 739 -17.79 25.01 17.46
CA ALA A 739 -18.80 24.54 18.42
C ALA A 739 -19.11 23.05 18.22
N VAL A 740 -19.29 22.61 16.97
CA VAL A 740 -19.47 21.19 16.64
C VAL A 740 -18.24 20.39 16.98
N GLN A 741 -17.04 20.93 16.72
CA GLN A 741 -15.78 20.23 17.07
C GLN A 741 -15.68 20.03 18.59
N ALA A 742 -15.94 21.07 19.40
CA ALA A 742 -15.92 20.98 20.85
C ALA A 742 -16.96 19.98 21.39
N GLN A 743 -18.17 19.98 20.84
CA GLN A 743 -19.22 19.00 21.18
C GLN A 743 -18.76 17.57 20.90
N TRP A 744 -18.13 17.31 19.73
CA TRP A 744 -17.63 15.97 19.40
C TRP A 744 -16.46 15.53 20.29
N ASP A 745 -15.61 16.44 20.70
CA ASP A 745 -14.50 16.17 21.60
C ASP A 745 -15.01 15.83 23.02
N GLU A 746 -16.02 16.55 23.50
CA GLU A 746 -16.72 16.27 24.77
C GLU A 746 -17.41 14.90 24.75
N ILE A 747 -18.18 14.61 23.69
CA ILE A 747 -18.83 13.31 23.51
C ILE A 747 -17.81 12.17 23.46
N LYS A 748 -16.70 12.39 22.75
CA LYS A 748 -15.60 11.42 22.66
C LYS A 748 -15.01 11.08 24.04
N GLU A 749 -14.84 12.09 24.87
CA GLU A 749 -14.33 11.95 26.23
C GLU A 749 -15.34 11.23 27.13
N ALA A 750 -16.62 11.64 27.08
CA ALA A 750 -17.68 11.02 27.87
C ALA A 750 -17.83 9.53 27.54
N LEU A 751 -17.87 9.17 26.25
CA LEU A 751 -17.94 7.77 25.82
C LEU A 751 -16.72 6.96 26.27
N ALA A 752 -15.51 7.55 26.29
CA ALA A 752 -14.32 6.86 26.77
C ALA A 752 -14.40 6.55 28.26
N ARG A 753 -14.96 7.46 29.05
CA ARG A 753 -15.18 7.25 30.51
C ARG A 753 -16.28 6.24 30.77
N GLU A 754 -17.37 6.26 30.00
CA GLU A 754 -18.44 5.25 30.07
C GLU A 754 -17.89 3.84 29.75
N ASP A 755 -17.11 3.73 28.67
CA ASP A 755 -16.47 2.45 28.28
C ASP A 755 -15.52 1.96 29.38
N SER A 756 -14.79 2.86 30.03
CA SER A 756 -13.88 2.53 31.15
C SER A 756 -14.65 2.04 32.37
N ALA A 757 -15.74 2.71 32.74
CA ALA A 757 -16.59 2.33 33.86
C ALA A 757 -17.27 0.97 33.60
N TYR A 758 -17.79 0.76 32.38
CA TYR A 758 -18.36 -0.53 32.00
C TYR A 758 -17.33 -1.66 32.10
N GLN A 759 -16.12 -1.43 31.57
CA GLN A 759 -15.04 -2.43 31.56
C GLN A 759 -14.59 -2.77 32.96
N ALA A 760 -14.46 -1.80 33.86
CA ALA A 760 -14.09 -1.97 35.27
C ALA A 760 -15.17 -2.74 36.03
N GLY A 761 -16.44 -2.44 35.83
CA GLY A 761 -17.57 -3.04 36.50
C GLY A 761 -17.90 -4.49 36.12
N LEU A 762 -17.19 -5.09 35.14
CA LEU A 762 -17.43 -6.47 34.76
C LEU A 762 -16.89 -7.44 35.82
N GLU A 763 -17.75 -8.28 36.34
CA GLU A 763 -17.39 -9.37 37.24
C GLU A 763 -16.85 -10.56 36.46
N LEU A 764 -15.77 -11.16 36.94
CA LEU A 764 -15.16 -12.38 36.41
C LEU A 764 -15.45 -13.54 37.36
N ASP A 765 -15.63 -14.73 36.82
CA ASP A 765 -15.83 -15.98 37.54
C ASP A 765 -14.71 -17.01 37.23
N GLU A 766 -14.72 -18.15 37.88
CA GLU A 766 -13.69 -19.19 37.70
C GLU A 766 -13.61 -19.75 36.28
N THR A 767 -14.68 -19.59 35.46
CA THR A 767 -14.68 -20.03 34.08
C THR A 767 -13.98 -19.08 33.15
N ASN A 768 -13.73 -17.84 33.58
CA ASN A 768 -13.08 -16.81 32.78
C ASN A 768 -11.56 -16.97 32.85
N THR A 769 -11.07 -18.12 32.39
CA THR A 769 -9.63 -18.40 32.29
C THR A 769 -8.99 -17.65 31.13
N LEU A 770 -7.67 -17.60 31.09
CA LEU A 770 -6.93 -16.99 29.98
C LEU A 770 -7.17 -17.72 28.64
N ASP A 771 -7.26 -19.05 28.66
CA ASP A 771 -7.58 -19.85 27.47
C ASP A 771 -8.99 -19.55 26.97
N TRP A 772 -9.95 -19.46 27.87
CA TRP A 772 -11.30 -18.98 27.53
C TRP A 772 -11.24 -17.60 26.87
N ALA A 773 -10.48 -16.67 27.46
CA ALA A 773 -10.35 -15.33 26.91
C ALA A 773 -9.79 -15.32 25.48
N TYR A 774 -8.80 -16.16 25.20
CA TYR A 774 -8.27 -16.31 23.84
C TYR A 774 -9.26 -16.98 22.89
N GLN A 775 -10.04 -17.96 23.34
CA GLN A 775 -11.11 -18.57 22.55
C GLN A 775 -12.19 -17.54 22.19
N VAL A 776 -12.63 -16.74 23.16
CA VAL A 776 -13.59 -15.66 22.96
C VAL A 776 -13.08 -14.63 21.95
N GLN A 777 -11.80 -14.24 22.04
CA GLN A 777 -11.20 -13.30 21.08
C GLN A 777 -11.07 -13.86 19.64
N ARG A 778 -11.03 -15.18 19.51
CA ARG A 778 -10.99 -15.87 18.19
C ARG A 778 -12.37 -16.14 17.64
N SER A 779 -13.39 -16.22 18.48
CA SER A 779 -14.78 -16.50 18.07
C SER A 779 -15.42 -15.26 17.44
N THR A 780 -16.15 -15.48 16.35
CA THR A 780 -17.01 -14.47 15.72
C THR A 780 -18.33 -14.31 16.43
N ASP A 781 -18.75 -15.32 17.20
CA ASP A 781 -20.08 -15.43 17.83
C ASP A 781 -20.08 -14.96 19.29
N SER A 782 -18.92 -14.51 19.80
CA SER A 782 -18.80 -13.98 21.15
C SER A 782 -19.60 -12.68 21.34
N THR A 783 -20.28 -12.57 22.47
CA THR A 783 -21.00 -11.34 22.82
C THR A 783 -20.06 -10.17 23.16
N HIS A 784 -20.60 -8.95 23.17
CA HIS A 784 -19.83 -7.76 23.56
C HIS A 784 -19.31 -7.92 25.00
N GLU A 785 -20.16 -8.37 25.91
CA GLU A 785 -19.79 -8.62 27.30
C GLU A 785 -18.67 -9.66 27.39
N GLN A 786 -18.81 -10.80 26.71
CA GLN A 786 -17.75 -11.83 26.68
C GLN A 786 -16.43 -11.28 26.16
N ARG A 787 -16.44 -10.48 25.08
CA ARG A 787 -15.23 -9.83 24.55
C ARG A 787 -14.62 -8.85 25.55
N CYS A 788 -15.45 -8.11 26.29
CA CYS A 788 -14.96 -7.21 27.32
C CYS A 788 -14.41 -7.96 28.53
N LYS A 789 -15.09 -9.03 29.00
CA LYS A 789 -14.56 -9.93 30.07
C LYS A 789 -13.23 -10.57 29.64
N ALA A 790 -13.17 -11.07 28.39
CA ALA A 790 -11.92 -11.60 27.85
C ALA A 790 -10.79 -10.56 27.80
N ALA A 791 -11.10 -9.32 27.44
CA ALA A 791 -10.13 -8.22 27.47
C ALA A 791 -9.66 -7.95 28.92
N LYS A 792 -10.57 -7.99 29.91
CA LYS A 792 -10.23 -7.81 31.35
C LYS A 792 -9.31 -8.92 31.85
N VAL A 793 -9.61 -10.18 31.54
CA VAL A 793 -8.76 -11.32 31.87
C VAL A 793 -7.35 -11.16 31.28
N VAL A 794 -7.25 -10.82 29.99
CA VAL A 794 -5.95 -10.59 29.34
C VAL A 794 -5.17 -9.45 30.00
N MET A 795 -5.83 -8.38 30.42
CA MET A 795 -5.16 -7.24 31.07
C MET A 795 -4.67 -7.58 32.48
N ILE A 796 -5.45 -8.33 33.25
CA ILE A 796 -5.05 -8.83 34.57
C ILE A 796 -3.79 -9.71 34.48
N HIS A 797 -3.74 -10.63 33.50
CA HIS A 797 -2.58 -11.48 33.30
C HIS A 797 -1.37 -10.75 32.72
N ARG A 798 -1.62 -9.75 31.86
CA ARG A 798 -0.54 -8.98 31.26
C ARG A 798 0.11 -7.99 32.22
N PHE A 799 -0.69 -7.42 33.13
CA PHE A 799 -0.28 -6.41 34.11
C PHE A 799 -0.84 -6.79 35.48
N PRO A 800 -0.30 -7.84 36.12
CA PRO A 800 -0.81 -8.34 37.38
C PRO A 800 -0.56 -7.37 38.53
N GLY A 801 -1.37 -7.51 39.62
CA GLY A 801 -1.23 -6.70 40.82
C GLY A 801 -1.80 -5.28 40.70
N LEU A 802 -2.40 -4.91 39.55
CA LEU A 802 -3.10 -3.64 39.40
C LEU A 802 -4.61 -3.82 39.61
N ASP A 803 -5.24 -2.78 40.13
CA ASP A 803 -6.70 -2.75 40.37
C ASP A 803 -7.46 -2.51 39.06
N TRP A 804 -7.79 -3.59 38.36
CA TRP A 804 -8.58 -3.54 37.10
C TRP A 804 -10.10 -3.36 37.33
N ASP A 805 -10.53 -3.20 38.57
CA ASP A 805 -11.90 -2.77 38.91
C ASP A 805 -11.98 -1.23 38.99
N CYS A 806 -10.84 -0.53 38.91
CA CYS A 806 -10.77 0.92 38.88
C CYS A 806 -11.03 1.49 37.49
N PRO A 807 -12.13 2.29 37.28
CA PRO A 807 -12.42 2.92 35.96
C PRO A 807 -11.33 3.85 35.47
N GLU A 808 -10.66 4.59 36.35
CA GLU A 808 -9.61 5.53 35.98
C GLU A 808 -8.37 4.80 35.43
N LEU A 809 -8.02 3.63 35.95
CA LEU A 809 -6.94 2.81 35.40
C LEU A 809 -7.28 2.37 33.96
N TRP A 810 -8.49 1.89 33.74
CA TRP A 810 -8.94 1.53 32.37
C TRP A 810 -8.93 2.72 31.44
N TYR A 811 -9.40 3.87 31.90
CA TYR A 811 -9.38 5.08 31.10
C TYR A 811 -7.97 5.41 30.63
N GLN A 812 -7.03 5.54 31.56
CA GLN A 812 -5.65 5.88 31.20
C GLN A 812 -4.93 4.80 30.40
N ALA A 813 -5.12 3.53 30.76
CA ALA A 813 -4.45 2.41 30.10
C ALA A 813 -4.94 2.18 28.67
N GLN A 814 -6.26 2.23 28.41
CA GLN A 814 -6.85 1.75 27.15
C GLN A 814 -7.83 2.71 26.47
N PHE A 815 -8.58 3.51 27.22
CA PHE A 815 -9.70 4.25 26.65
C PHE A 815 -9.42 5.73 26.43
N ASN A 816 -8.42 6.32 27.08
CA ASN A 816 -8.05 7.72 26.84
C ASN A 816 -7.88 7.97 25.34
N PRO A 817 -8.73 8.83 24.74
CA PRO A 817 -8.75 9.04 23.31
C PRO A 817 -7.52 9.76 22.76
N ASN A 818 -6.75 10.40 23.64
CA ASN A 818 -5.57 11.17 23.27
C ASN A 818 -4.27 10.41 23.51
N HIS A 819 -4.21 9.61 24.60
CA HIS A 819 -2.98 8.90 24.96
C HIS A 819 -3.28 7.64 25.77
N LYS A 820 -3.10 6.48 25.16
CA LYS A 820 -3.25 5.16 25.78
C LYS A 820 -1.91 4.67 26.30
N LEU A 821 -1.82 4.41 27.62
CA LEU A 821 -0.55 4.08 28.26
C LEU A 821 -0.14 2.62 28.13
N ALA A 822 -1.08 1.67 28.26
CA ALA A 822 -0.74 0.24 28.31
C ALA A 822 0.01 -0.30 27.10
N PRO A 823 -0.31 0.08 25.83
CA PRO A 823 0.46 -0.40 24.69
C PRO A 823 1.92 0.06 24.71
N GLY A 824 2.17 1.31 25.14
CA GLY A 824 3.51 1.88 25.23
C GLY A 824 4.32 1.28 26.39
N ALA A 825 3.70 1.17 27.58
CA ALA A 825 4.30 0.55 28.77
C ALA A 825 4.70 -0.92 28.50
N ALA A 826 3.85 -1.66 27.79
CA ALA A 826 4.17 -3.02 27.38
C ALA A 826 5.38 -3.07 26.44
N LEU A 827 5.44 -2.18 25.44
CA LEU A 827 6.59 -2.11 24.52
C LEU A 827 7.89 -1.79 25.25
N TRP A 828 7.82 -0.91 26.26
CA TRP A 828 8.96 -0.55 27.09
C TRP A 828 9.45 -1.72 27.92
N ALA A 829 8.57 -2.38 28.65
CA ALA A 829 8.91 -3.50 29.53
C ALA A 829 9.37 -4.75 28.77
N GLU A 830 8.77 -5.00 27.60
CA GLU A 830 9.05 -6.18 26.78
C GLU A 830 10.31 -6.03 25.91
N ALA A 831 10.86 -4.81 25.77
CA ALA A 831 11.94 -4.48 24.85
C ALA A 831 13.18 -5.38 25.00
N ASP A 832 13.70 -5.49 26.20
CA ASP A 832 14.95 -6.22 26.48
C ASP A 832 14.79 -7.73 26.31
N HIS A 833 13.61 -8.28 26.64
CA HIS A 833 13.28 -9.70 26.47
C HIS A 833 13.23 -10.10 24.98
N TRP A 834 12.60 -9.25 24.14
CA TRP A 834 12.58 -9.49 22.70
C TRP A 834 13.96 -9.28 22.06
N GLN A 835 14.77 -8.36 22.57
CA GLN A 835 16.15 -8.19 22.12
C GLN A 835 16.99 -9.44 22.43
N SER A 836 16.83 -10.00 23.63
CA SER A 836 17.51 -11.24 24.01
C SER A 836 17.10 -12.43 23.13
N LEU A 837 15.79 -12.58 22.83
CA LEU A 837 15.29 -13.61 21.93
C LEU A 837 15.92 -13.49 20.52
N TRP A 838 16.05 -12.27 20.03
CA TRP A 838 16.60 -12.02 18.69
C TRP A 838 18.11 -12.21 18.60
N ALA A 839 18.80 -12.10 19.71
CA ALA A 839 20.26 -12.31 19.79
C ALA A 839 20.67 -13.80 19.91
N MET A 840 19.70 -14.72 19.99
CA MET A 840 20.00 -16.14 20.14
C MET A 840 20.46 -16.78 18.82
N ASP A 841 21.61 -17.41 18.85
CA ASP A 841 22.24 -18.00 17.68
C ASP A 841 21.71 -19.42 17.37
N THR A 842 21.13 -20.13 18.35
CA THR A 842 20.62 -21.48 18.14
C THR A 842 19.10 -21.52 18.12
N LYS A 843 18.54 -22.32 17.21
CA LYS A 843 17.10 -22.54 17.08
C LYS A 843 16.46 -23.09 18.36
N GLU A 844 17.17 -23.95 19.08
CA GLU A 844 16.73 -24.56 20.33
C GLU A 844 16.63 -23.50 21.44
N ALA A 845 17.68 -22.72 21.66
CA ALA A 845 17.68 -21.64 22.65
C ALA A 845 16.61 -20.58 22.33
N ALA A 846 16.43 -20.21 21.06
CA ALA A 846 15.36 -19.33 20.63
C ALA A 846 13.98 -19.95 20.84
N GLY A 847 13.82 -21.27 20.65
CA GLY A 847 12.60 -22.02 20.91
C GLY A 847 12.20 -22.00 22.40
N ILE A 848 13.16 -22.28 23.30
CA ILE A 848 12.96 -22.27 24.76
C ILE A 848 12.56 -20.86 25.23
N LEU A 849 13.30 -19.83 24.81
CA LEU A 849 12.97 -18.46 25.17
C LEU A 849 11.62 -18.03 24.58
N GLY A 850 11.32 -18.45 23.36
CA GLY A 850 10.01 -18.23 22.73
C GLY A 850 8.85 -18.86 23.50
N GLN A 851 9.05 -20.06 24.08
CA GLN A 851 8.06 -20.70 24.96
C GLN A 851 7.86 -19.90 26.26
N ARG A 852 8.96 -19.47 26.90
CA ARG A 852 8.91 -18.63 28.12
C ARG A 852 8.21 -17.30 27.87
N LEU A 853 8.49 -16.67 26.74
CA LEU A 853 7.83 -15.42 26.37
C LEU A 853 6.34 -15.63 26.09
N ARG A 854 5.94 -16.75 25.52
CA ARG A 854 4.53 -17.10 25.34
C ARG A 854 3.84 -17.35 26.69
N ALA A 855 4.50 -18.02 27.63
CA ALA A 855 4.00 -18.17 29.01
C ALA A 855 3.78 -16.80 29.70
N ALA A 856 4.61 -15.82 29.39
CA ALA A 856 4.42 -14.43 29.82
C ALA A 856 3.42 -13.64 28.98
N HIS A 857 2.64 -14.29 28.11
CA HIS A 857 1.66 -13.66 27.19
C HIS A 857 2.28 -12.64 26.23
N LEU A 858 3.52 -12.86 25.80
CA LEU A 858 4.16 -12.13 24.72
C LEU A 858 3.74 -12.72 23.37
N LEU A 859 2.93 -11.98 22.65
CA LEU A 859 2.50 -12.40 21.32
C LEU A 859 3.66 -12.23 20.32
N PRO A 860 3.95 -13.22 19.45
CA PRO A 860 4.99 -13.09 18.42
C PRO A 860 4.88 -11.82 17.55
N GLN A 861 3.67 -11.32 17.38
CA GLN A 861 3.36 -10.09 16.63
C GLN A 861 3.90 -8.81 17.28
N SER A 862 4.17 -8.83 18.60
CA SER A 862 4.75 -7.69 19.32
C SER A 862 6.27 -7.60 19.18
N GLY A 863 6.95 -8.70 18.84
CA GLY A 863 8.40 -8.78 18.78
C GLY A 863 9.09 -7.68 17.98
N PRO A 864 8.79 -7.47 16.68
CA PRO A 864 9.42 -6.42 15.90
C PRO A 864 9.17 -5.00 16.45
N ARG A 865 8.03 -4.78 17.11
CA ARG A 865 7.70 -3.49 17.75
C ARG A 865 8.51 -3.26 19.01
N ALA A 866 8.64 -4.29 19.84
CA ALA A 866 9.42 -4.25 21.06
C ALA A 866 10.92 -4.16 20.78
N MET A 867 11.42 -4.78 19.72
CA MET A 867 12.81 -4.63 19.27
C MET A 867 13.15 -3.21 18.84
N LEU A 868 12.25 -2.52 18.17
CA LEU A 868 12.42 -1.09 17.92
C LEU A 868 12.45 -0.30 19.24
N ALA A 869 11.59 -0.64 20.21
CA ALA A 869 11.62 0.00 21.52
C ALA A 869 12.97 -0.20 22.22
N ALA A 870 13.54 -1.38 22.16
CA ALA A 870 14.85 -1.69 22.74
C ALA A 870 15.97 -0.79 22.21
N GLN A 871 15.96 -0.45 20.92
CA GLN A 871 16.96 0.44 20.32
C GLN A 871 16.83 1.89 20.81
N PHE A 872 15.61 2.35 21.08
CA PHE A 872 15.35 3.72 21.54
C PHE A 872 15.38 3.85 23.06
N LYS A 873 15.08 2.79 23.82
CA LYS A 873 14.96 2.80 25.28
C LYS A 873 16.13 3.50 25.97
N PRO A 874 17.43 3.18 25.71
CA PRO A 874 18.56 3.82 26.39
C PRO A 874 18.66 5.34 26.14
N LEU A 875 18.25 5.81 24.97
CA LEU A 875 18.25 7.24 24.64
C LEU A 875 17.06 7.96 25.28
N ILE A 876 15.89 7.34 25.25
CA ILE A 876 14.68 7.90 25.86
C ILE A 876 14.81 7.93 27.39
N GLU A 877 15.45 6.94 28.02
CA GLU A 877 15.78 6.98 29.46
C GLU A 877 16.64 8.17 29.85
N LYS A 878 17.62 8.55 29.02
CA LYS A 878 18.41 9.76 29.24
C LYS A 878 17.57 11.03 29.19
N LEU A 879 16.66 11.12 28.21
CA LEU A 879 15.72 12.23 28.10
C LEU A 879 14.74 12.27 29.27
N LEU A 880 14.25 11.10 29.70
CA LEU A 880 13.33 10.99 30.83
C LEU A 880 13.99 11.42 32.17
N ARG A 881 15.27 11.06 32.36
CA ARG A 881 16.06 11.53 33.52
C ARG A 881 16.32 13.04 33.47
N ALA A 882 16.53 13.61 32.29
CA ALA A 882 16.64 15.06 32.14
C ALA A 882 15.31 15.79 32.38
N GLY A 883 14.18 15.11 32.20
CA GLY A 883 12.83 15.68 32.37
C GLY A 883 12.38 16.59 31.24
N GLU A 884 13.23 16.85 30.26
CA GLU A 884 12.93 17.76 29.15
C GLU A 884 13.52 17.29 27.81
N VAL A 885 12.99 17.83 26.72
CA VAL A 885 13.46 17.62 25.35
C VAL A 885 13.80 18.98 24.75
N VAL A 886 15.07 19.22 24.50
CA VAL A 886 15.59 20.49 23.99
C VAL A 886 15.94 20.45 22.50
N PRO A 887 15.81 21.55 21.75
CA PRO A 887 15.96 21.53 20.28
C PRO A 887 17.32 21.05 19.76
N GLU A 888 18.39 21.39 20.41
CA GLU A 888 19.77 21.10 19.97
C GLU A 888 20.52 20.21 20.97
N GLY A 889 19.80 19.39 21.74
CA GLY A 889 20.38 18.47 22.69
C GLY A 889 21.14 17.33 22.01
N LYS A 890 22.25 16.90 22.62
CA LYS A 890 23.08 15.79 22.09
C LYS A 890 22.29 14.48 22.01
N THR A 891 21.46 14.18 23.01
CA THR A 891 20.62 12.97 23.04
C THR A 891 19.53 13.03 21.99
N GLU A 892 18.90 14.19 21.82
CA GLU A 892 17.86 14.43 20.82
C GLU A 892 18.40 14.24 19.40
N ALA A 893 19.61 14.73 19.13
CA ALA A 893 20.30 14.52 17.85
C ALA A 893 20.57 13.02 17.59
N GLN A 894 20.95 12.27 18.63
CA GLN A 894 21.15 10.82 18.55
C GLN A 894 19.83 10.09 18.26
N VAL A 895 18.73 10.47 18.93
CA VAL A 895 17.40 9.92 18.68
C VAL A 895 16.97 10.21 17.23
N LYS A 896 17.18 11.45 16.75
CA LYS A 896 16.87 11.80 15.37
C LYS A 896 17.67 10.97 14.38
N ALA A 897 18.98 10.86 14.56
CA ALA A 897 19.86 10.08 13.68
C ALA A 897 19.43 8.60 13.62
N LEU A 898 19.16 7.99 14.77
CA LEU A 898 18.65 6.61 14.86
C LEU A 898 17.28 6.46 14.20
N ALA A 899 16.38 7.39 14.43
CA ALA A 899 15.03 7.37 13.86
C ALA A 899 15.05 7.51 12.33
N LEU A 900 15.93 8.32 11.77
CA LEU A 900 16.11 8.43 10.32
C LEU A 900 16.71 7.15 9.73
N LYS A 901 17.68 6.54 10.42
CA LYS A 901 18.26 5.24 10.04
C LYS A 901 17.19 4.15 9.99
N LEU A 902 16.26 4.15 10.93
CA LEU A 902 15.20 3.14 11.10
C LEU A 902 13.83 3.63 10.59
N ALA A 903 13.79 4.65 9.74
CA ALA A 903 12.53 5.27 9.32
C ALA A 903 11.57 4.30 8.63
N LEU A 904 12.08 3.32 7.91
CA LEU A 904 11.27 2.28 7.27
C LEU A 904 10.64 1.34 8.30
N GLU A 905 11.43 0.87 9.28
CA GLU A 905 10.98 0.00 10.37
C GLU A 905 9.99 0.72 11.28
N ILE A 906 10.25 1.97 11.63
CA ILE A 906 9.35 2.82 12.42
C ILE A 906 8.02 2.99 11.69
N ARG A 907 8.04 3.30 10.42
CA ARG A 907 6.82 3.38 9.61
C ARG A 907 6.10 2.04 9.54
N ARG A 908 6.83 0.96 9.36
CA ARG A 908 6.31 -0.40 9.23
C ARG A 908 5.65 -0.92 10.51
N TYR A 909 6.35 -0.80 11.65
CA TYR A 909 5.94 -1.44 12.89
C TYR A 909 5.22 -0.49 13.85
N TRP A 910 5.62 0.78 13.90
CA TRP A 910 5.00 1.77 14.78
C TRP A 910 3.99 2.66 14.09
N ARG A 911 3.94 2.65 12.75
CA ARG A 911 3.07 3.51 11.93
C ARG A 911 3.33 5.01 12.14
N LEU A 912 4.57 5.36 12.44
CA LEU A 912 5.03 6.74 12.55
C LEU A 912 5.80 7.11 11.29
N THR A 913 5.54 8.30 10.76
CA THR A 913 6.34 8.86 9.67
C THR A 913 7.42 9.75 10.26
N ILE A 914 8.67 9.43 9.94
CA ILE A 914 9.86 10.19 10.30
C ILE A 914 10.46 10.72 9.00
N THR A 915 10.71 12.03 8.96
CA THR A 915 11.27 12.74 7.81
C THR A 915 12.41 13.65 8.25
N GLU A 916 13.32 13.97 7.35
CA GLU A 916 14.52 14.77 7.65
C GLU A 916 14.19 16.21 8.04
N ASP A 917 13.10 16.78 7.51
CA ASP A 917 12.61 18.12 7.80
C ASP A 917 12.05 18.30 9.22
N GLN A 918 11.79 17.19 9.92
CA GLN A 918 11.33 17.24 11.31
C GLN A 918 12.47 17.58 12.26
N SER A 919 12.18 18.42 13.24
CA SER A 919 13.16 18.75 14.29
C SER A 919 13.47 17.52 15.16
N ALA A 920 14.64 17.49 15.79
CA ALA A 920 15.00 16.43 16.73
C ALA A 920 13.99 16.34 17.88
N THR A 921 13.53 17.48 18.38
CA THR A 921 12.50 17.58 19.44
C THR A 921 11.18 16.95 19.01
N GLU A 922 10.72 17.18 17.77
CA GLU A 922 9.48 16.59 17.27
C GLU A 922 9.59 15.07 17.17
N ILE A 923 10.71 14.56 16.69
CA ILE A 923 10.96 13.11 16.58
C ILE A 923 11.03 12.47 17.97
N CYS A 924 11.76 13.07 18.92
CA CYS A 924 11.82 12.60 20.30
C CYS A 924 10.45 12.50 20.95
N ASN A 925 9.63 13.54 20.80
CA ASN A 925 8.27 13.55 21.32
C ASN A 925 7.38 12.47 20.69
N LYS A 926 7.49 12.23 19.38
CA LYS A 926 6.76 11.15 18.71
C LYS A 926 7.14 9.76 19.24
N ILE A 927 8.43 9.52 19.43
CA ILE A 927 8.95 8.24 19.92
C ILE A 927 8.59 8.03 21.39
N ALA A 928 8.78 9.04 22.23
CA ALA A 928 8.42 8.98 23.65
C ALA A 928 6.93 8.68 23.86
N ARG A 929 6.05 9.36 23.13
CA ARG A 929 4.59 9.08 23.14
C ARG A 929 4.27 7.66 22.66
N LYS A 930 5.00 7.13 21.69
CA LYS A 930 4.80 5.76 21.24
C LYS A 930 5.12 4.73 22.31
N LEU A 931 6.05 5.07 23.21
CA LEU A 931 6.42 4.29 24.38
C LEU A 931 5.53 4.58 25.60
N GLY A 932 4.48 5.36 25.45
CA GLY A 932 3.50 5.67 26.51
C GLY A 932 3.89 6.82 27.42
N LEU A 933 5.01 7.49 27.18
CA LEU A 933 5.47 8.63 27.97
C LEU A 933 4.68 9.89 27.62
N ASP A 934 4.49 10.77 28.61
CA ASP A 934 3.89 12.07 28.36
C ASP A 934 4.94 13.04 27.83
N ALA A 935 4.77 13.45 26.56
CA ALA A 935 5.74 14.26 25.84
C ALA A 935 5.07 15.03 24.68
N GLY A 936 5.59 16.20 24.34
CA GLY A 936 5.10 17.00 23.22
C GLY A 936 3.71 17.61 23.46
N GLY A 937 3.15 18.24 22.43
CA GLY A 937 1.86 18.94 22.53
C GLY A 937 1.96 20.30 23.22
N VAL A 938 0.84 21.03 23.26
CA VAL A 938 0.81 22.38 23.84
C VAL A 938 0.94 22.37 25.34
N SER A 939 0.33 21.37 26.00
CA SER A 939 0.33 21.18 27.46
C SER A 939 1.71 20.91 28.06
N ASN A 940 2.64 20.36 27.26
CA ASN A 940 3.99 20.00 27.69
C ASN A 940 5.06 21.03 27.30
N ARG A 941 4.69 22.25 26.89
CA ARG A 941 5.64 23.30 26.55
C ARG A 941 6.18 23.94 27.83
N LEU A 942 7.51 24.02 27.95
CA LEU A 942 8.19 24.63 29.09
C LEU A 942 8.59 26.08 28.77
N GLY A 943 9.05 26.33 27.54
CA GLY A 943 9.53 27.65 27.11
C GLY A 943 10.14 27.58 25.72
N LYS A 944 10.66 28.72 25.23
CA LYS A 944 11.41 28.78 23.97
C LYS A 944 12.87 29.03 24.24
N VAL A 945 13.73 28.40 23.46
CA VAL A 945 15.18 28.62 23.42
C VAL A 945 15.59 29.06 22.02
N SER A 946 16.61 29.92 21.94
CA SER A 946 17.23 30.26 20.67
C SER A 946 18.16 29.13 20.24
N THR A 947 17.98 28.63 19.05
CA THR A 947 18.91 27.68 18.42
C THR A 947 20.17 28.36 17.94
N ALA A 948 21.21 27.60 17.60
CA ALA A 948 22.46 28.14 17.02
C ALA A 948 22.22 28.95 15.74
N THR A 949 21.11 28.68 15.02
CA THR A 949 20.68 29.45 13.84
C THR A 949 19.81 30.67 14.16
N GLY A 950 19.66 31.03 15.44
CA GLY A 950 18.86 32.16 15.91
C GLY A 950 17.35 31.97 15.87
N ARG A 951 16.86 30.77 15.49
CA ARG A 951 15.44 30.45 15.50
C ARG A 951 14.94 30.13 16.89
N GLN A 952 13.77 30.66 17.29
CA GLN A 952 13.10 30.33 18.53
C GLN A 952 12.38 28.98 18.39
N GLN A 953 12.75 28.00 19.24
CA GLN A 953 12.10 26.67 19.26
C GLN A 953 11.64 26.32 20.69
N TRP A 954 10.57 25.51 20.78
CA TRP A 954 9.99 25.06 22.03
C TRP A 954 10.80 23.96 22.68
N VAL A 955 11.00 24.06 24.00
CA VAL A 955 11.41 22.98 24.90
C VAL A 955 10.16 22.30 25.41
N TYR A 956 10.18 20.97 25.46
CA TYR A 956 9.03 20.18 25.91
C TYR A 956 9.37 19.38 27.15
N ARG A 957 8.40 19.28 28.08
CA ARG A 957 8.47 18.33 29.19
C ARG A 957 8.35 16.91 28.66
N ILE A 958 9.06 15.98 29.30
CA ILE A 958 8.90 14.54 29.14
C ILE A 958 8.82 13.90 30.52
N THR A 959 7.75 13.13 30.78
CA THR A 959 7.54 12.48 32.10
C THR A 959 6.90 11.11 31.91
N ALA A 960 7.14 10.26 32.93
CA ALA A 960 6.42 9.01 33.12
C ALA A 960 5.35 9.24 34.19
N SER A 961 4.08 9.05 33.87
CA SER A 961 3.00 9.13 34.87
C SER A 961 3.07 7.94 35.85
N ASP A 962 2.52 8.09 37.03
CA ASP A 962 2.48 7.02 38.04
C ASP A 962 1.77 5.78 37.48
N THR A 963 0.69 5.95 36.72
CA THR A 963 0.00 4.84 36.05
C THR A 963 0.89 4.16 35.02
N TRP A 964 1.69 4.90 34.25
CA TRP A 964 2.64 4.30 33.30
C TRP A 964 3.71 3.50 34.04
N GLN A 965 4.27 4.04 35.13
CA GLN A 965 5.28 3.35 35.95
C GLN A 965 4.71 2.07 36.57
N ALA A 966 3.48 2.12 37.07
CA ALA A 966 2.79 0.96 37.62
C ALA A 966 2.57 -0.14 36.56
N LEU A 967 2.14 0.25 35.36
CA LEU A 967 1.98 -0.67 34.21
C LEU A 967 3.32 -1.31 33.79
N VAL A 968 4.40 -0.54 33.72
CA VAL A 968 5.73 -1.06 33.40
C VAL A 968 6.18 -2.05 34.46
N SER A 969 6.10 -1.68 35.75
CA SER A 969 6.51 -2.51 36.89
C SER A 969 5.72 -3.83 36.95
N ALA A 970 4.42 -3.77 36.78
CA ALA A 970 3.56 -4.95 36.71
C ALA A 970 3.93 -5.88 35.55
N ARG A 971 4.22 -5.31 34.37
CA ARG A 971 4.62 -6.10 33.19
C ARG A 971 6.00 -6.73 33.39
N GLU A 972 6.96 -6.00 33.89
CA GLU A 972 8.31 -6.53 34.20
C GLU A 972 8.27 -7.64 35.26
N TRP A 973 7.41 -7.50 36.28
CA TRP A 973 7.18 -8.54 37.23
C TRP A 973 6.63 -9.83 36.56
N ALA A 974 5.61 -9.72 35.74
CA ALA A 974 5.04 -10.84 34.98
C ALA A 974 6.10 -11.55 34.10
N LEU A 975 6.97 -10.77 33.45
CA LEU A 975 8.06 -11.31 32.62
C LEU A 975 9.11 -12.05 33.47
N ARG A 976 9.43 -11.55 34.66
CA ARG A 976 10.36 -12.23 35.61
C ARG A 976 9.79 -13.55 36.11
N GLN A 977 8.51 -13.59 36.52
CA GLN A 977 7.86 -14.83 36.96
C GLN A 977 7.88 -15.90 35.88
N ALA A 978 7.53 -15.56 34.68
CA ALA A 978 7.57 -16.48 33.51
C ALA A 978 9.01 -16.97 33.19
N SER A 979 10.04 -16.29 33.68
CA SER A 979 11.45 -16.69 33.49
C SER A 979 11.97 -17.59 34.61
N THR A 980 11.32 -17.58 35.79
CA THR A 980 11.72 -18.36 37.00
C THR A 980 10.95 -19.65 37.13
N ASP A 981 9.80 -19.81 36.55
CA ASP A 981 9.06 -21.07 36.55
C ASP A 981 9.87 -22.15 35.80
N SER A 982 10.12 -23.23 36.55
CA SER A 982 10.99 -24.35 36.19
C SER A 982 10.82 -24.87 34.79
N LEU A 983 11.90 -25.48 34.26
CA LEU A 983 12.05 -26.11 32.95
C LEU A 983 11.04 -27.24 32.64
N ASP A 984 10.15 -27.56 33.54
CA ASP A 984 9.04 -28.46 33.37
C ASP A 984 7.72 -27.66 33.34
N PRO A 985 7.24 -27.27 32.15
CA PRO A 985 5.82 -27.02 32.02
C PRO A 985 5.10 -28.34 32.31
N PRO A 986 3.94 -28.37 32.99
CA PRO A 986 3.11 -29.54 32.97
C PRO A 986 2.81 -29.81 31.50
N ILE A 987 3.37 -30.88 30.99
CA ILE A 987 3.01 -31.40 29.66
C ILE A 987 1.54 -31.81 29.81
N ASN A 988 0.67 -30.93 29.47
CA ASN A 988 -0.73 -31.26 29.30
C ASN A 988 -0.79 -32.05 27.99
N GLU A 989 -0.52 -33.37 28.09
CA GLU A 989 -0.56 -34.35 26.97
C GLU A 989 -1.91 -34.34 26.26
N SER A 990 -2.93 -33.72 26.84
CA SER A 990 -4.27 -33.59 26.24
C SER A 990 -4.38 -32.63 25.06
N VAL A 991 -3.35 -31.85 24.72
CA VAL A 991 -3.37 -30.92 23.57
C VAL A 991 -2.56 -31.45 22.37
N LEU A 992 -1.78 -32.53 22.57
CA LEU A 992 -1.02 -33.21 21.51
C LEU A 992 -1.51 -34.60 21.18
N SER A 993 -2.50 -35.15 21.89
CA SER A 993 -3.15 -36.38 21.50
C SER A 993 -4.24 -36.06 20.49
N SER A 994 -3.88 -36.10 19.20
CA SER A 994 -4.81 -36.61 18.21
C SER A 994 -5.38 -37.93 18.73
N PRO A 995 -6.67 -38.21 18.64
CA PRO A 995 -7.19 -39.51 19.02
C PRO A 995 -6.49 -40.55 18.13
N GLN A 996 -5.69 -41.41 18.75
CA GLN A 996 -5.25 -42.62 18.11
C GLN A 996 -6.51 -43.41 17.80
N THR A 997 -6.88 -43.45 16.56
CA THR A 997 -7.81 -44.42 16.04
C THR A 997 -7.11 -45.78 16.17
N GLU A 998 -7.42 -46.50 17.21
CA GLU A 998 -7.22 -47.95 17.24
C GLU A 998 -7.97 -48.59 16.06
N GLY A 999 -7.22 -49.32 15.28
CA GLY A 999 -7.76 -50.43 14.47
C GLY A 999 -8.42 -50.07 13.14
N ALA A 1000 -7.60 -49.81 12.09
CA ALA A 1000 -8.00 -50.16 10.74
C ALA A 1000 -6.79 -50.70 9.94
N ASN A 1001 -6.86 -51.93 9.58
CA ASN A 1001 -6.02 -52.75 8.73
C ASN A 1001 -5.27 -51.99 7.64
N ARG A 1002 -3.95 -52.10 7.65
CA ARG A 1002 -3.11 -51.84 6.47
C ARG A 1002 -3.46 -52.84 5.37
N GLN A 1003 -4.23 -52.46 4.40
CA GLN A 1003 -4.25 -53.13 3.10
C GLN A 1003 -3.07 -52.60 2.28
N THR A 1004 -2.11 -53.49 2.08
CA THR A 1004 -1.00 -53.34 1.15
C THR A 1004 -1.53 -53.33 -0.28
N TYR A 1005 -1.28 -52.25 -1.00
CA TYR A 1005 -1.39 -52.26 -2.46
C TYR A 1005 -0.10 -52.81 -3.06
N PRO A 1006 -0.15 -53.75 -4.01
CA PRO A 1006 1.00 -54.29 -4.70
C PRO A 1006 1.32 -53.43 -5.94
N GLY A 1007 2.59 -53.19 -6.17
CA GLY A 1007 3.14 -52.88 -7.50
C GLY A 1007 3.71 -51.49 -7.73
N SER A 1008 4.89 -51.21 -7.17
CA SER A 1008 5.80 -50.23 -7.77
C SER A 1008 6.89 -50.99 -8.54
N PRO A 1009 7.22 -50.66 -9.78
CA PRO A 1009 8.34 -51.27 -10.50
C PRO A 1009 9.68 -50.70 -9.99
N PRO A 1010 10.79 -51.48 -10.16
CA PRO A 1010 12.07 -51.13 -9.55
C PRO A 1010 12.77 -49.96 -10.27
N ALA A 1011 13.52 -49.22 -9.48
CA ALA A 1011 14.38 -48.13 -9.91
C ALA A 1011 15.46 -48.62 -10.88
N THR A 1012 15.54 -48.08 -12.06
CA THR A 1012 16.66 -48.24 -12.98
C THR A 1012 17.75 -47.18 -12.68
N THR A 1013 18.92 -47.72 -12.50
CA THR A 1013 20.19 -47.01 -12.30
C THR A 1013 20.54 -46.07 -13.44
N SER A 1014 21.02 -44.89 -13.11
CA SER A 1014 21.64 -43.93 -14.02
C SER A 1014 23.01 -44.40 -14.50
N PRO A 1015 23.36 -44.15 -15.74
CA PRO A 1015 24.77 -44.15 -16.18
C PRO A 1015 25.36 -42.74 -16.21
N PRO A 1016 26.71 -42.61 -16.21
CA PRO A 1016 27.39 -41.35 -15.93
C PRO A 1016 27.56 -40.45 -17.17
N ALA A 1017 27.91 -39.22 -16.88
CA ALA A 1017 28.14 -38.09 -17.76
C ALA A 1017 29.00 -38.36 -18.99
N ALA A 1018 28.61 -37.72 -20.10
CA ALA A 1018 29.47 -37.12 -21.10
C ALA A 1018 28.98 -35.75 -21.51
#